data_120ce0708bbda3996bdb62b53db7b1e5
#
_entry.id   120ce0708bbda3996bdb62b53db7b1e5
#
_cell.length_a   1.000
_cell.length_b   1.000
_cell.length_c   1.000
_cell.angle_alpha   90.00
_cell.angle_beta   90.00
_cell.angle_gamma   90.00
#
_symmetry.space_group_name_H-M   'P 1'
#
loop_
_entity.id
_entity.type
_entity.pdbx_description
1 polymer ?
#
loop_
_entity_poly.entity_id
_entity_poly.type
_entity_poly.pdbx_seq_one_letter_code
_entity_poly.pdbx_strand_id
1 'polypeptide(L)'
;MTESAAESLHAAAEESATLTERILAARDAYYDRNQPAIADAEYDALVRRLEELERLFPELQSQDSPTQTVGGRAETTLFDPVQHAERMLSLDNVFSVPEFLDWADKAERDSGRSVHYLCELKIDGLAINLRYENGVLVTAATRGDGVVGEDVTENIEFVPGIPRRLAGTGHPPLMEVRGEVFFPVRSFAELNADQVKAGERVFANARNAASGSLRQKASTKTPAQLGLMKARLGRLRMLVHGIGAWERPAASEQSEVYAILAGWGLPTSEYFRVTRSKTEAADFIEYYGENRARVSHEIDGIVIKIDELELHAELGATNRAPRWAIAYKYPPEQVNTKLRDIVVSVGRTGRATPFAVMDKVRVAGSEVRQATLHNQDVVRAKGILIGDTIVLRKAGDVIPEVLGPVVELRDGTEREFVMPSNCPECGTPLAPAKEGDIDLRCPNARSCPAQVRGRVEHIGSRGGLDIEVLGEVAAAALTQPTVPADPPLPTEAGLFDLQLADLLPIQVVVRDAETGLPKEDDDGTARQRMPFQRSPTAAEKKQGRTGPQPSSSALKLLAEIDKARTKPLWRILVSLNIRHVGPVAARALANHFGSLSAIRTATREELAEVDGVGGIIAEAVLDWFQVDWHVDIVDRWTAAGVQFSTPGHPGPGAAETAGGVLSGLTVVATGSLEGFTREGAQEAIIAAGGKSASSVSKNTDYVAAGPGAGSKLAKAEGLGIRILDADEFRLLLAEGPRAVTPGVIS
;
A
#
# COMPACT_ATOMS: atom_id res chain seq x y z
N MET A 1 -24.71 -8.53 33.77
CA MET A 1 -25.07 -8.13 32.39
C MET A 1 -26.24 -8.98 31.95
N THR A 2 -27.28 -8.39 31.38
CA THR A 2 -28.40 -9.16 30.81
C THR A 2 -27.92 -9.88 29.53
N GLU A 3 -28.48 -11.01 29.17
CA GLU A 3 -28.13 -11.83 28.01
C GLU A 3 -28.06 -10.99 26.71
N SER A 4 -29.01 -10.08 26.52
CA SER A 4 -29.05 -9.10 25.42
C SER A 4 -27.88 -8.11 25.39
N ALA A 5 -27.30 -7.72 26.53
CA ALA A 5 -26.14 -6.83 26.58
C ALA A 5 -24.84 -7.60 26.27
N ALA A 6 -24.78 -8.88 26.60
CA ALA A 6 -23.66 -9.76 26.24
C ALA A 6 -23.66 -10.09 24.73
N GLU A 7 -24.83 -10.33 24.13
CA GLU A 7 -24.97 -10.52 22.67
C GLU A 7 -24.60 -9.26 21.89
N SER A 8 -24.98 -8.06 22.37
CA SER A 8 -24.59 -6.79 21.73
C SER A 8 -23.09 -6.51 21.82
N LEU A 9 -22.45 -6.85 22.94
CA LEU A 9 -20.99 -6.74 23.09
C LEU A 9 -20.25 -7.73 22.18
N HIS A 10 -20.75 -8.94 22.05
CA HIS A 10 -20.14 -9.95 21.17
C HIS A 10 -20.20 -9.52 19.69
N ALA A 11 -21.34 -9.04 19.21
CA ALA A 11 -21.48 -8.49 17.86
C ALA A 11 -20.58 -7.26 17.64
N ALA A 12 -20.50 -6.37 18.63
CA ALA A 12 -19.61 -5.22 18.58
C ALA A 12 -18.12 -5.62 18.54
N ALA A 13 -17.74 -6.69 19.26
CA ALA A 13 -16.37 -7.22 19.22
C ALA A 13 -16.01 -7.83 17.86
N GLU A 14 -16.91 -8.58 17.22
CA GLU A 14 -16.70 -9.11 15.88
C GLU A 14 -16.59 -7.98 14.83
N GLU A 15 -17.46 -6.98 14.90
CA GLU A 15 -17.39 -5.80 14.03
C GLU A 15 -16.08 -5.03 14.25
N SER A 16 -15.68 -4.80 15.50
CA SER A 16 -14.42 -4.12 15.86
C SER A 16 -13.19 -4.87 15.31
N ALA A 17 -13.14 -6.18 15.44
CA ALA A 17 -12.06 -7.00 14.90
C ALA A 17 -11.97 -6.89 13.36
N THR A 18 -13.12 -6.97 12.68
CA THR A 18 -13.21 -6.83 11.21
C THR A 18 -12.77 -5.44 10.74
N LEU A 19 -13.21 -4.39 11.41
CA LEU A 19 -12.81 -3.00 11.14
C LEU A 19 -11.31 -2.81 11.34
N THR A 20 -10.77 -3.32 12.45
CA THR A 20 -9.34 -3.25 12.79
C THR A 20 -8.49 -3.90 11.69
N GLU A 21 -8.85 -5.10 11.24
CA GLU A 21 -8.15 -5.79 10.15
C GLU A 21 -8.18 -4.98 8.85
N ARG A 22 -9.35 -4.47 8.46
CA ARG A 22 -9.50 -3.65 7.25
C ARG A 22 -8.70 -2.35 7.32
N ILE A 23 -8.72 -1.66 8.46
CA ILE A 23 -7.98 -0.41 8.66
C ILE A 23 -6.47 -0.66 8.61
N LEU A 24 -5.98 -1.73 9.26
CA LEU A 24 -4.55 -2.08 9.24
C LEU A 24 -4.09 -2.48 7.83
N ALA A 25 -4.89 -3.26 7.10
CA ALA A 25 -4.60 -3.61 5.71
C ALA A 25 -4.57 -2.38 4.79
N ALA A 26 -5.48 -1.42 5.01
CA ALA A 26 -5.50 -0.17 4.27
C ALA A 26 -4.28 0.72 4.59
N ARG A 27 -3.86 0.79 5.86
CA ARG A 27 -2.63 1.49 6.28
C ARG A 27 -1.38 0.93 5.60
N ASP A 28 -1.22 -0.39 5.61
CA ASP A 28 -0.11 -1.11 4.98
C ASP A 28 -0.08 -0.82 3.45
N ALA A 29 -1.24 -0.88 2.79
CA ALA A 29 -1.34 -0.55 1.37
C ALA A 29 -0.99 0.92 1.07
N TYR A 30 -1.41 1.85 1.92
CA TYR A 30 -1.24 3.28 1.73
C TYR A 30 0.18 3.76 2.06
N TYR A 31 0.69 3.45 3.27
CA TYR A 31 1.97 3.96 3.74
C TYR A 31 3.17 3.13 3.29
N ASP A 32 3.04 1.80 3.26
CA ASP A 32 4.18 0.92 3.01
C ASP A 32 4.31 0.55 1.53
N ARG A 33 3.18 0.29 0.84
CA ARG A 33 3.18 -0.09 -0.59
C ARG A 33 2.97 1.07 -1.54
N ASN A 34 2.60 2.24 -1.04
CA ASN A 34 2.22 3.40 -1.87
C ASN A 34 1.16 3.05 -2.94
N GLN A 35 0.27 2.10 -2.60
CA GLN A 35 -0.83 1.60 -3.43
C GLN A 35 -2.09 1.50 -2.56
N PRO A 36 -2.79 2.63 -2.31
CA PRO A 36 -3.99 2.62 -1.49
C PRO A 36 -5.02 1.62 -2.04
N ALA A 37 -5.50 0.75 -1.15
CA ALA A 37 -6.47 -0.30 -1.49
C ALA A 37 -7.92 0.18 -1.34
N ILE A 38 -8.15 1.21 -0.52
CA ILE A 38 -9.43 1.85 -0.28
C ILE A 38 -9.27 3.36 -0.31
N ALA A 39 -10.39 4.05 -0.44
CA ALA A 39 -10.47 5.50 -0.42
C ALA A 39 -10.19 6.09 0.97
N ASP A 40 -9.60 7.30 1.04
CA ASP A 40 -9.40 8.01 2.32
C ASP A 40 -10.73 8.23 3.05
N ALA A 41 -11.81 8.59 2.31
CA ALA A 41 -13.14 8.72 2.90
C ALA A 41 -13.70 7.39 3.42
N GLU A 42 -13.43 6.26 2.76
CA GLU A 42 -13.79 4.93 3.25
C GLU A 42 -12.94 4.56 4.46
N TYR A 43 -11.63 4.83 4.40
CA TYR A 43 -10.73 4.65 5.52
C TYR A 43 -11.18 5.46 6.74
N ASP A 44 -11.47 6.76 6.55
CA ASP A 44 -11.97 7.64 7.62
C ASP A 44 -13.32 7.16 8.19
N ALA A 45 -14.22 6.61 7.34
CA ALA A 45 -15.48 6.02 7.79
C ALA A 45 -15.26 4.75 8.63
N LEU A 46 -14.32 3.89 8.23
CA LEU A 46 -13.96 2.69 9.03
C LEU A 46 -13.37 3.09 10.39
N VAL A 47 -12.47 4.07 10.42
CA VAL A 47 -11.87 4.57 11.67
C VAL A 47 -12.93 5.17 12.57
N ARG A 48 -13.84 6.03 12.07
CA ARG A 48 -14.95 6.59 12.84
C ARG A 48 -15.85 5.51 13.43
N ARG A 49 -16.17 4.48 12.62
CA ARG A 49 -17.02 3.38 13.11
C ARG A 49 -16.35 2.61 14.23
N LEU A 50 -15.04 2.40 14.13
CA LEU A 50 -14.26 1.77 15.19
C LEU A 50 -14.19 2.66 16.43
N GLU A 51 -13.97 3.98 16.30
CA GLU A 51 -14.00 4.95 17.40
C GLU A 51 -15.36 4.98 18.10
N GLU A 52 -16.46 4.90 17.34
CA GLU A 52 -17.81 4.82 17.88
C GLU A 52 -18.02 3.54 18.71
N LEU A 53 -17.57 2.38 18.20
CA LEU A 53 -17.65 1.11 18.93
C LEU A 53 -16.83 1.14 20.21
N GLU A 54 -15.59 1.65 20.16
CA GLU A 54 -14.73 1.79 21.33
C GLU A 54 -15.29 2.78 22.37
N ARG A 55 -15.98 3.82 21.92
CA ARG A 55 -16.68 4.76 22.82
C ARG A 55 -17.91 4.13 23.49
N LEU A 56 -18.68 3.30 22.75
CA LEU A 56 -19.85 2.60 23.28
C LEU A 56 -19.46 1.42 24.18
N PHE A 57 -18.37 0.76 23.86
CA PHE A 57 -17.82 -0.42 24.55
C PHE A 57 -16.34 -0.22 24.85
N PRO A 58 -15.99 0.55 25.93
CA PRO A 58 -14.60 0.88 26.24
C PRO A 58 -13.68 -0.34 26.46
N GLU A 59 -14.23 -1.49 26.77
CA GLU A 59 -13.52 -2.77 26.88
C GLU A 59 -12.97 -3.30 25.55
N LEU A 60 -13.45 -2.82 24.40
CA LEU A 60 -12.94 -3.14 23.07
C LEU A 60 -11.71 -2.32 22.70
N GLN A 61 -11.49 -1.18 23.38
CA GLN A 61 -10.35 -0.33 23.11
C GLN A 61 -9.06 -0.98 23.58
N SER A 62 -8.13 -1.24 22.68
CA SER A 62 -6.79 -1.73 22.97
C SER A 62 -5.73 -0.67 22.68
N GLN A 63 -4.57 -0.76 23.30
CA GLN A 63 -3.44 0.14 23.00
C GLN A 63 -2.93 -0.02 21.57
N ASP A 64 -3.16 -1.19 20.95
CA ASP A 64 -2.77 -1.50 19.58
C ASP A 64 -3.89 -1.17 18.56
N SER A 65 -5.02 -0.64 19.03
CA SER A 65 -6.10 -0.22 18.13
C SER A 65 -5.60 0.80 17.10
N PRO A 66 -6.05 0.70 15.84
CA PRO A 66 -5.79 1.73 14.84
C PRO A 66 -6.22 3.13 15.28
N THR A 67 -7.18 3.26 16.17
CA THR A 67 -7.62 4.54 16.75
C THR A 67 -6.59 5.14 17.71
N GLN A 68 -5.68 4.33 18.25
CA GLN A 68 -4.65 4.71 19.22
C GLN A 68 -3.23 4.82 18.64
N THR A 69 -3.03 4.41 17.39
CA THR A 69 -1.72 4.35 16.74
C THR A 69 -1.63 5.25 15.52
N VAL A 70 -0.46 5.86 15.29
CA VAL A 70 -0.15 6.59 14.04
C VAL A 70 0.09 5.56 12.93
N GLY A 71 -0.47 5.80 11.73
CA GLY A 71 -0.27 4.93 10.59
C GLY A 71 1.09 5.10 9.93
N GLY A 72 1.63 4.02 9.42
CA GLY A 72 2.94 3.91 8.77
C GLY A 72 3.87 3.04 9.61
N ARG A 73 4.49 2.04 8.98
CA ARG A 73 5.56 1.28 9.61
C ARG A 73 6.88 1.77 9.03
N ALA A 74 7.89 1.99 9.88
CA ALA A 74 9.26 2.19 9.44
C ALA A 74 9.88 0.84 9.02
N GLU A 75 9.19 0.13 8.13
CA GLU A 75 9.64 -1.17 7.60
C GLU A 75 10.09 -1.00 6.17
N THR A 76 11.23 -0.33 5.96
CA THR A 76 11.86 -0.40 4.65
C THR A 76 13.25 -0.99 4.75
N THR A 77 13.44 -2.06 4.00
CA THR A 77 14.76 -2.62 3.69
C THR A 77 15.60 -1.70 2.78
N LEU A 78 15.08 -0.53 2.42
CA LEU A 78 15.68 0.38 1.44
C LEU A 78 16.41 1.57 2.08
N PHE A 79 15.95 2.05 3.23
CA PHE A 79 16.49 3.26 3.88
C PHE A 79 16.83 2.96 5.34
N ASP A 80 17.84 3.65 5.86
CA ASP A 80 18.22 3.53 7.25
C ASP A 80 17.13 4.15 8.15
N PRO A 81 16.82 3.56 9.30
CA PRO A 81 15.84 4.09 10.23
C PRO A 81 16.41 5.30 10.97
N VAL A 82 15.60 6.35 11.12
CA VAL A 82 15.93 7.54 11.90
C VAL A 82 14.90 7.73 13.00
N GLN A 83 15.35 7.75 14.24
CA GLN A 83 14.49 8.05 15.38
C GLN A 83 14.28 9.56 15.48
N HIS A 84 13.00 9.98 15.55
CA HIS A 84 12.64 11.37 15.83
C HIS A 84 12.98 11.73 17.29
N ALA A 85 13.50 12.92 17.51
CA ALA A 85 13.78 13.40 18.88
C ALA A 85 12.46 13.65 19.64
N GLU A 86 11.43 14.11 18.93
CA GLU A 86 10.06 14.15 19.41
C GLU A 86 9.13 13.40 18.47
N ARG A 87 8.14 12.70 19.05
CA ARG A 87 7.18 11.91 18.28
C ARG A 87 6.39 12.77 17.30
N MET A 88 6.31 12.36 16.02
CA MET A 88 5.45 12.97 15.01
C MET A 88 4.03 12.42 15.14
N LEU A 89 3.13 13.25 15.61
CA LEU A 89 1.71 12.90 15.76
C LEU A 89 0.96 13.05 14.43
N SER A 90 -0.20 12.42 14.35
CA SER A 90 -1.20 12.66 13.32
C SER A 90 -2.10 13.83 13.74
N LEU A 91 -3.19 14.05 13.02
CA LEU A 91 -4.26 14.98 13.40
C LEU A 91 -5.57 14.23 13.47
N ASP A 92 -6.45 14.64 14.38
CA ASP A 92 -7.83 14.22 14.34
C ASP A 92 -8.56 14.98 13.23
N ASN A 93 -9.59 14.35 12.65
CA ASN A 93 -10.29 14.88 11.50
C ASN A 93 -11.70 15.33 11.87
N VAL A 94 -12.14 16.46 11.28
CA VAL A 94 -13.53 16.89 11.21
C VAL A 94 -13.91 17.11 9.74
N PHE A 95 -15.20 16.95 9.41
CA PHE A 95 -15.69 16.93 8.04
C PHE A 95 -16.83 17.92 7.80
N SER A 96 -17.22 18.65 8.84
CA SER A 96 -18.24 19.69 8.78
C SER A 96 -17.89 20.86 9.69
N VAL A 97 -18.40 22.05 9.34
CA VAL A 97 -18.23 23.25 10.17
C VAL A 97 -18.80 23.05 11.58
N PRO A 98 -19.98 22.43 11.78
CA PRO A 98 -20.45 22.12 13.14
C PRO A 98 -19.46 21.27 13.96
N GLU A 99 -18.89 20.20 13.40
CA GLU A 99 -17.86 19.38 14.09
C GLU A 99 -16.63 20.22 14.46
N PHE A 100 -16.20 21.12 13.59
CA PHE A 100 -15.10 22.05 13.87
C PHE A 100 -15.47 22.99 15.03
N LEU A 101 -16.68 23.57 15.03
CA LEU A 101 -17.15 24.45 16.10
C LEU A 101 -17.23 23.73 17.45
N ASP A 102 -17.67 22.47 17.47
CA ASP A 102 -17.72 21.65 18.69
C ASP A 102 -16.28 21.40 19.24
N TRP A 103 -15.30 21.15 18.36
CA TRP A 103 -13.91 21.04 18.76
C TRP A 103 -13.37 22.37 19.33
N ALA A 104 -13.67 23.50 18.68
CA ALA A 104 -13.23 24.81 19.10
C ALA A 104 -13.86 25.20 20.47
N ASP A 105 -15.14 24.92 20.65
CA ASP A 105 -15.85 25.13 21.94
C ASP A 105 -15.24 24.27 23.05
N LYS A 106 -14.84 23.04 22.73
CA LYS A 106 -14.15 22.17 23.69
C LYS A 106 -12.79 22.73 24.05
N ALA A 107 -12.00 23.17 23.06
CA ALA A 107 -10.67 23.73 23.27
C ALA A 107 -10.73 25.02 24.15
N GLU A 108 -11.69 25.91 23.88
CA GLU A 108 -11.93 27.13 24.70
C GLU A 108 -12.38 26.78 26.14
N ARG A 109 -13.22 25.77 26.33
CA ARG A 109 -13.59 25.28 27.66
C ARG A 109 -12.42 24.67 28.42
N ASP A 110 -11.64 23.83 27.76
CA ASP A 110 -10.54 23.12 28.39
C ASP A 110 -9.37 24.07 28.74
N SER A 111 -9.17 25.16 27.97
CA SER A 111 -8.19 26.21 28.24
C SER A 111 -8.71 27.30 29.20
N GLY A 112 -10.02 27.36 29.46
CA GLY A 112 -10.67 28.35 30.32
C GLY A 112 -10.65 29.78 29.78
N ARG A 113 -10.30 30.01 28.52
CA ARG A 113 -10.21 31.34 27.87
C ARG A 113 -10.51 31.27 26.38
N SER A 114 -10.78 32.40 25.74
CA SER A 114 -10.81 32.55 24.31
C SER A 114 -9.39 32.36 23.74
N VAL A 115 -9.28 31.72 22.59
CA VAL A 115 -8.00 31.40 21.92
C VAL A 115 -7.95 32.00 20.52
N HIS A 116 -6.75 32.18 20.00
CA HIS A 116 -6.53 32.47 18.58
C HIS A 116 -6.33 31.17 17.78
N TYR A 117 -6.81 31.20 16.55
CA TYR A 117 -6.70 30.04 15.67
C TYR A 117 -5.78 30.36 14.51
N LEU A 118 -4.67 29.63 14.40
CA LEU A 118 -3.81 29.60 13.22
C LEU A 118 -4.43 28.62 12.22
N CYS A 119 -4.97 29.17 11.12
CA CYS A 119 -5.53 28.39 10.02
C CYS A 119 -4.52 28.32 8.89
N GLU A 120 -4.23 27.13 8.40
CA GLU A 120 -3.30 26.89 7.29
C GLU A 120 -3.84 25.82 6.33
N LEU A 121 -3.35 25.83 5.08
CA LEU A 121 -3.77 24.84 4.10
C LEU A 121 -3.18 23.47 4.42
N LYS A 122 -4.04 22.46 4.41
CA LYS A 122 -3.61 21.07 4.53
C LYS A 122 -3.06 20.59 3.19
N ILE A 123 -1.74 20.62 3.08
CA ILE A 123 -1.01 20.24 1.86
C ILE A 123 -1.15 18.74 1.65
N ASP A 124 -1.47 18.32 0.42
CA ASP A 124 -1.49 16.91 0.05
C ASP A 124 -0.11 16.47 -0.47
N GLY A 125 0.74 16.03 0.44
CA GLY A 125 2.13 15.69 0.18
C GLY A 125 2.65 14.52 1.02
N LEU A 126 3.93 14.57 1.35
CA LEU A 126 4.63 13.63 2.23
C LEU A 126 5.25 14.37 3.40
N ALA A 127 4.86 13.99 4.62
CA ALA A 127 5.41 14.58 5.83
C ALA A 127 6.89 14.25 6.02
N ILE A 128 7.68 15.29 6.38
CA ILE A 128 9.11 15.19 6.62
C ILE A 128 9.49 15.86 7.93
N ASN A 129 10.51 15.32 8.58
CA ASN A 129 11.19 15.90 9.72
C ASN A 129 12.64 16.27 9.35
N LEU A 130 12.99 17.53 9.48
CA LEU A 130 14.35 18.06 9.24
C LEU A 130 15.00 18.32 10.59
N ARG A 131 16.12 17.66 10.88
CA ARG A 131 16.91 17.90 12.08
C ARG A 131 18.09 18.80 11.77
N TYR A 132 18.14 19.91 12.49
CA TYR A 132 19.25 20.86 12.47
C TYR A 132 20.01 20.82 13.79
N GLU A 133 21.34 20.73 13.69
CA GLU A 133 22.23 20.85 14.83
C GLU A 133 23.11 22.10 14.63
N ASN A 134 23.07 23.03 15.58
CA ASN A 134 23.76 24.33 15.47
C ASN A 134 23.54 25.02 14.12
N GLY A 135 22.32 24.96 13.63
CA GLY A 135 21.91 25.55 12.35
C GLY A 135 22.36 24.81 11.10
N VAL A 136 22.90 23.59 11.21
CA VAL A 136 23.28 22.75 10.06
C VAL A 136 22.31 21.57 9.96
N LEU A 137 21.78 21.32 8.76
CA LEU A 137 20.95 20.14 8.48
C LEU A 137 21.80 18.88 8.60
N VAL A 138 21.46 18.00 9.53
CA VAL A 138 22.16 16.73 9.77
C VAL A 138 21.35 15.52 9.33
N THR A 139 20.02 15.60 9.41
CA THR A 139 19.15 14.48 9.05
C THR A 139 17.82 14.99 8.50
N ALA A 140 17.29 14.28 7.50
CA ALA A 140 15.94 14.43 7.02
C ALA A 140 15.26 13.06 6.98
N ALA A 141 14.12 12.93 7.65
CA ALA A 141 13.43 11.65 7.77
C ALA A 141 11.94 11.76 7.43
N THR A 142 11.37 10.71 6.83
CA THR A 142 9.91 10.60 6.68
C THR A 142 9.25 10.40 8.05
N ARG A 143 7.93 10.60 8.15
CA ARG A 143 7.22 10.43 9.42
C ARG A 143 7.32 9.01 9.98
N GLY A 144 7.26 7.98 9.11
CA GLY A 144 7.18 6.59 9.53
C GLY A 144 5.97 6.33 10.44
N ASP A 145 6.21 5.60 11.57
CA ASP A 145 5.21 5.33 12.61
C ASP A 145 5.07 6.48 13.63
N GLY A 146 5.73 7.59 13.37
CA GLY A 146 5.78 8.76 14.24
C GLY A 146 6.90 8.73 15.28
N VAL A 147 7.56 7.59 15.49
CA VAL A 147 8.75 7.43 16.36
C VAL A 147 9.99 7.25 15.51
N VAL A 148 9.90 6.42 14.48
CA VAL A 148 10.99 6.13 13.55
C VAL A 148 10.53 6.38 12.12
N GLY A 149 11.32 7.14 11.35
CA GLY A 149 11.13 7.40 9.94
C GLY A 149 12.27 6.81 9.09
N GLU A 150 12.17 6.98 7.78
CA GLU A 150 13.19 6.58 6.80
C GLU A 150 14.15 7.74 6.53
N ASP A 151 15.45 7.48 6.52
CA ASP A 151 16.48 8.48 6.18
C ASP A 151 16.41 8.85 4.69
N VAL A 152 16.00 10.07 4.41
CA VAL A 152 15.93 10.65 3.06
C VAL A 152 16.88 11.85 2.89
N THR A 153 17.86 11.98 3.77
CA THR A 153 18.79 13.11 3.83
C THR A 153 19.47 13.36 2.49
N GLU A 154 19.98 12.31 1.83
CA GLU A 154 20.60 12.44 0.51
C GLU A 154 19.66 13.01 -0.55
N ASN A 155 18.39 12.66 -0.49
CA ASN A 155 17.39 13.06 -1.48
C ASN A 155 16.90 14.49 -1.26
N ILE A 156 16.77 14.90 0.01
CA ILE A 156 16.37 16.27 0.37
C ILE A 156 17.37 17.33 -0.12
N GLU A 157 18.62 16.98 -0.29
CA GLU A 157 19.62 17.89 -0.84
C GLU A 157 19.29 18.42 -2.25
N PHE A 158 18.47 17.67 -3.00
CA PHE A 158 18.02 18.05 -4.33
C PHE A 158 16.67 18.75 -4.35
N VAL A 159 15.99 18.89 -3.19
CA VAL A 159 14.72 19.61 -3.07
C VAL A 159 14.99 21.10 -2.86
N PRO A 160 14.58 21.97 -3.80
CA PRO A 160 14.85 23.39 -3.70
C PRO A 160 14.13 24.04 -2.51
N GLY A 161 14.80 25.04 -1.91
CA GLY A 161 14.23 25.83 -0.83
C GLY A 161 14.53 25.31 0.58
N ILE A 162 15.09 24.11 0.73
CA ILE A 162 15.52 23.58 2.03
C ILE A 162 16.99 23.96 2.27
N PRO A 163 17.29 24.83 3.25
CA PRO A 163 18.66 25.28 3.49
C PRO A 163 19.47 24.19 4.18
N ARG A 164 20.68 23.90 3.70
CA ARG A 164 21.64 23.03 4.40
C ARG A 164 22.18 23.70 5.67
N ARG A 165 22.21 25.03 5.68
CA ARG A 165 22.60 25.85 6.83
C ARG A 165 21.60 26.99 6.95
N LEU A 166 21.06 27.13 8.15
CA LEU A 166 20.12 28.20 8.48
C LEU A 166 20.85 29.56 8.40
N ALA A 167 20.13 30.55 7.91
CA ALA A 167 20.60 31.93 7.86
C ALA A 167 20.51 32.60 9.24
N GLY A 168 21.28 33.67 9.44
CA GLY A 168 21.23 34.44 10.68
C GLY A 168 21.94 33.78 11.87
N THR A 169 21.48 34.10 13.06
CA THR A 169 22.06 33.64 14.33
C THR A 169 20.92 33.28 15.32
N GLY A 170 21.28 32.71 16.47
CA GLY A 170 20.31 32.38 17.51
C GLY A 170 19.65 31.00 17.33
N HIS A 171 20.24 30.18 16.47
CA HIS A 171 19.76 28.81 16.29
C HIS A 171 19.96 27.98 17.57
N PRO A 172 18.98 27.15 17.98
CA PRO A 172 19.19 26.25 19.09
C PRO A 172 20.23 25.17 18.75
N PRO A 173 20.87 24.55 19.77
CA PRO A 173 21.80 23.45 19.54
C PRO A 173 21.18 22.28 18.76
N LEU A 174 19.91 21.96 19.05
CA LEU A 174 19.11 20.94 18.37
C LEU A 174 17.73 21.53 18.04
N MET A 175 17.29 21.30 16.80
CA MET A 175 15.95 21.67 16.35
C MET A 175 15.45 20.66 15.34
N GLU A 176 14.20 20.23 15.49
CA GLU A 176 13.44 19.50 14.48
C GLU A 176 12.36 20.40 13.87
N VAL A 177 12.34 20.46 12.56
CA VAL A 177 11.35 21.21 11.77
C VAL A 177 10.53 20.23 10.97
N ARG A 178 9.20 20.34 11.12
CA ARG A 178 8.25 19.50 10.41
C ARG A 178 7.64 20.23 9.24
N GLY A 179 7.54 19.54 8.12
CA GLY A 179 6.97 20.11 6.91
C GLY A 179 6.37 19.04 6.01
N GLU A 180 5.80 19.52 4.91
CA GLU A 180 5.23 18.67 3.88
C GLU A 180 5.98 18.86 2.57
N VAL A 181 6.48 17.77 1.99
CA VAL A 181 7.10 17.76 0.65
C VAL A 181 6.03 17.42 -0.39
N PHE A 182 5.93 18.23 -1.43
CA PHE A 182 4.87 18.12 -2.42
C PHE A 182 5.34 18.52 -3.82
N PHE A 183 4.57 18.18 -4.84
CA PHE A 183 4.69 18.74 -6.18
C PHE A 183 3.76 19.94 -6.34
N PRO A 184 4.26 21.12 -6.77
CA PRO A 184 3.39 22.15 -7.30
C PRO A 184 2.58 21.60 -8.50
N VAL A 185 1.32 22.02 -8.63
CA VAL A 185 0.39 21.53 -9.66
C VAL A 185 0.99 21.59 -11.06
N ARG A 186 1.65 22.71 -11.38
CA ARG A 186 2.35 22.90 -12.67
C ARG A 186 3.50 21.92 -12.86
N SER A 187 4.34 21.76 -11.85
CA SER A 187 5.51 20.85 -11.91
C SER A 187 5.07 19.39 -12.03
N PHE A 188 3.96 19.02 -11.41
CA PHE A 188 3.37 17.68 -11.54
C PHE A 188 2.86 17.42 -12.97
N ALA A 189 2.16 18.40 -13.58
CA ALA A 189 1.73 18.30 -14.96
C ALA A 189 2.91 18.18 -15.95
N GLU A 190 3.98 18.97 -15.74
CA GLU A 190 5.20 18.89 -16.54
C GLU A 190 5.91 17.52 -16.38
N LEU A 191 5.96 16.98 -15.15
CA LEU A 191 6.50 15.64 -14.89
C LEU A 191 5.74 14.56 -15.67
N ASN A 192 4.41 14.57 -15.62
CA ASN A 192 3.60 13.59 -16.35
C ASN A 192 3.72 13.76 -17.87
N ALA A 193 3.84 14.99 -18.39
CA ALA A 193 4.11 15.22 -19.81
C ALA A 193 5.46 14.63 -20.26
N ASP A 194 6.49 14.70 -19.41
CA ASP A 194 7.79 14.11 -19.69
C ASP A 194 7.75 12.56 -19.62
N GLN A 195 6.98 11.97 -18.68
CA GLN A 195 6.74 10.52 -18.62
C GLN A 195 6.07 10.01 -19.92
N VAL A 196 5.04 10.72 -20.40
CA VAL A 196 4.39 10.38 -21.68
C VAL A 196 5.38 10.41 -22.85
N LYS A 197 6.23 11.45 -22.95
CA LYS A 197 7.25 11.56 -24.01
C LYS A 197 8.28 10.44 -23.94
N ALA A 198 8.61 9.99 -22.73
CA ALA A 198 9.55 8.88 -22.50
C ALA A 198 8.91 7.49 -22.71
N GLY A 199 7.59 7.42 -22.93
CA GLY A 199 6.86 6.15 -22.98
C GLY A 199 6.75 5.44 -21.63
N GLU A 200 6.92 6.19 -20.56
CA GLU A 200 6.86 5.70 -19.17
C GLU A 200 5.45 5.90 -18.59
N ARG A 201 5.17 5.18 -17.50
CA ARG A 201 3.89 5.29 -16.81
C ARG A 201 3.76 6.65 -16.11
N VAL A 202 2.63 7.33 -16.31
CA VAL A 202 2.30 8.57 -15.59
C VAL A 202 1.94 8.31 -14.14
N PHE A 203 2.16 9.31 -13.30
CA PHE A 203 1.75 9.25 -11.89
C PHE A 203 0.27 9.61 -11.75
N ALA A 204 -0.43 8.87 -10.91
CA ALA A 204 -1.86 9.03 -10.70
C ALA A 204 -2.22 10.35 -9.99
N ASN A 205 -1.43 10.77 -8.99
CA ASN A 205 -1.60 12.02 -8.25
C ASN A 205 -0.26 12.60 -7.78
N ALA A 206 -0.27 13.87 -7.37
CA ALA A 206 0.91 14.61 -6.97
C ALA A 206 1.54 14.04 -5.67
N ARG A 207 0.73 13.59 -4.71
CA ARG A 207 1.17 12.97 -3.46
C ARG A 207 1.97 11.69 -3.69
N ASN A 208 1.42 10.75 -4.48
CA ASN A 208 2.12 9.50 -4.80
C ASN A 208 3.39 9.75 -5.61
N ALA A 209 3.38 10.75 -6.49
CA ALA A 209 4.57 11.17 -7.21
C ALA A 209 5.65 11.74 -6.26
N ALA A 210 5.26 12.54 -5.26
CA ALA A 210 6.18 13.09 -4.27
C ALA A 210 6.80 11.99 -3.40
N SER A 211 5.97 11.11 -2.83
CA SER A 211 6.42 9.96 -2.05
C SER A 211 7.34 9.04 -2.87
N GLY A 212 6.92 8.62 -4.07
CA GLY A 212 7.71 7.76 -4.95
C GLY A 212 8.98 8.43 -5.49
N SER A 213 9.05 9.77 -5.50
CA SER A 213 10.27 10.50 -5.89
C SER A 213 11.25 10.59 -4.73
N LEU A 214 10.76 10.90 -3.52
CA LEU A 214 11.59 11.07 -2.34
C LEU A 214 12.14 9.72 -1.83
N ARG A 215 11.41 8.64 -2.01
CA ARG A 215 11.78 7.28 -1.56
C ARG A 215 12.52 6.49 -2.65
N GLN A 216 13.54 7.08 -3.29
CA GLN A 216 14.43 6.42 -4.24
C GLN A 216 15.86 6.38 -3.72
N LYS A 217 16.51 5.22 -3.77
CA LYS A 217 17.90 5.06 -3.31
C LYS A 217 18.88 5.33 -4.46
N ALA A 218 19.72 6.36 -4.31
CA ALA A 218 20.68 6.78 -5.32
C ALA A 218 21.68 5.66 -5.67
N SER A 219 22.14 4.90 -4.68
CA SER A 219 23.11 3.81 -4.83
C SER A 219 22.64 2.65 -5.73
N THR A 220 21.33 2.52 -5.99
CA THR A 220 20.76 1.48 -6.85
C THR A 220 20.57 1.92 -8.31
N LYS A 221 20.95 3.17 -8.65
CA LYS A 221 20.66 3.78 -9.95
C LYS A 221 21.88 3.82 -10.87
N THR A 222 21.64 3.62 -12.15
CA THR A 222 22.65 3.95 -13.19
C THR A 222 22.82 5.47 -13.28
N PRO A 223 23.93 5.97 -13.88
CA PRO A 223 24.12 7.42 -14.03
C PRO A 223 22.98 8.15 -14.74
N ALA A 224 22.37 7.54 -15.75
CA ALA A 224 21.19 8.10 -16.44
C ALA A 224 19.97 8.16 -15.53
N GLN A 225 19.68 7.09 -14.82
CA GLN A 225 18.56 7.03 -13.85
C GLN A 225 18.77 7.99 -12.68
N LEU A 226 20.01 8.18 -12.22
CA LEU A 226 20.34 9.14 -11.20
C LEU A 226 20.08 10.58 -11.67
N GLY A 227 20.41 10.91 -12.92
CA GLY A 227 20.08 12.18 -13.53
C GLY A 227 18.58 12.46 -13.55
N LEU A 228 17.77 11.48 -13.95
CA LEU A 228 16.30 11.57 -13.94
C LEU A 228 15.73 11.72 -12.51
N MET A 229 16.27 10.97 -11.56
CA MET A 229 15.89 11.07 -10.15
C MET A 229 16.14 12.49 -9.61
N LYS A 230 17.35 13.05 -9.82
CA LYS A 230 17.69 14.40 -9.38
C LYS A 230 16.82 15.46 -10.05
N ALA A 231 16.54 15.34 -11.35
CA ALA A 231 15.65 16.24 -12.07
C ALA A 231 14.22 16.22 -11.50
N ARG A 232 13.74 15.04 -11.07
CA ARG A 232 12.44 14.86 -10.43
C ARG A 232 12.40 15.48 -9.04
N LEU A 233 13.41 15.23 -8.20
CA LEU A 233 13.56 15.84 -6.87
C LEU A 233 13.64 17.37 -6.95
N GLY A 234 14.31 17.93 -7.95
CA GLY A 234 14.39 19.37 -8.20
C GLY A 234 13.05 20.07 -8.48
N ARG A 235 12.01 19.30 -8.83
CA ARG A 235 10.65 19.82 -9.05
C ARG A 235 9.79 19.82 -7.79
N LEU A 236 10.21 19.12 -6.74
CA LEU A 236 9.53 19.13 -5.44
C LEU A 236 9.70 20.50 -4.76
N ARG A 237 8.81 20.76 -3.82
CA ARG A 237 8.87 21.86 -2.86
C ARG A 237 8.53 21.34 -1.48
N MET A 238 8.88 22.09 -0.46
CA MET A 238 8.55 21.79 0.92
C MET A 238 8.02 23.07 1.58
N LEU A 239 7.03 22.93 2.43
CA LEU A 239 6.57 23.99 3.32
C LEU A 239 6.58 23.52 4.76
N VAL A 240 7.06 24.37 5.65
CA VAL A 240 7.04 24.13 7.10
C VAL A 240 5.63 24.26 7.61
N HIS A 241 5.22 23.32 8.47
CA HIS A 241 3.94 23.36 9.16
C HIS A 241 4.06 23.14 10.68
N GLY A 242 5.26 22.97 11.23
CA GLY A 242 5.44 22.76 12.66
C GLY A 242 6.88 22.54 13.07
N ILE A 243 7.06 22.35 14.36
CA ILE A 243 8.33 22.01 14.98
C ILE A 243 8.20 20.71 15.77
N GLY A 244 9.30 20.00 15.94
CA GLY A 244 9.49 18.95 16.92
C GLY A 244 10.37 19.43 18.06
N ALA A 245 11.46 18.74 18.34
CA ALA A 245 12.41 19.11 19.38
C ALA A 245 12.96 20.52 19.16
N TRP A 246 12.56 21.42 20.03
CA TRP A 246 13.10 22.76 20.17
C TRP A 246 12.81 23.26 21.59
N GLU A 247 13.79 23.19 22.46
CA GLU A 247 13.64 23.33 23.93
C GLU A 247 13.18 24.72 24.35
N ARG A 248 12.82 25.63 23.81
CA ARG A 248 12.23 26.94 24.15
C ARG A 248 12.31 27.85 22.93
N PRO A 249 11.41 27.77 22.01
CA PRO A 249 11.30 28.78 20.97
C PRO A 249 11.15 30.16 21.61
N ALA A 250 11.85 31.15 21.07
CA ALA A 250 11.73 32.55 21.51
C ALA A 250 10.45 33.18 20.91
N ALA A 251 9.32 32.51 21.11
CA ALA A 251 8.01 32.83 20.58
C ALA A 251 6.93 32.45 21.60
N SER A 252 5.85 33.22 21.65
CA SER A 252 4.64 32.93 22.44
C SER A 252 3.53 32.29 21.60
N GLU A 253 3.60 32.45 20.29
CA GLU A 253 2.62 32.02 19.32
C GLU A 253 3.25 31.15 18.23
N GLN A 254 2.49 30.18 17.69
CA GLN A 254 2.93 29.32 16.60
C GLN A 254 3.20 30.13 15.32
N SER A 255 2.43 31.19 15.09
CA SER A 255 2.65 32.12 13.97
C SER A 255 3.99 32.87 14.06
N GLU A 256 4.44 33.22 15.28
CA GLU A 256 5.76 33.82 15.53
C GLU A 256 6.88 32.82 15.22
N VAL A 257 6.69 31.51 15.54
CA VAL A 257 7.63 30.44 15.17
C VAL A 257 7.83 30.41 13.66
N TYR A 258 6.77 30.52 12.86
CA TYR A 258 6.89 30.58 11.41
C TYR A 258 7.69 31.79 10.92
N ALA A 259 7.51 32.94 11.55
CA ALA A 259 8.30 34.13 11.21
C ALA A 259 9.80 33.92 11.52
N ILE A 260 10.14 33.30 12.64
CA ILE A 260 11.51 32.94 13.00
C ILE A 260 12.12 31.99 11.98
N LEU A 261 11.40 30.90 11.64
CA LEU A 261 11.87 29.90 10.68
C LEU A 261 12.05 30.49 9.29
N ALA A 262 11.15 31.35 8.83
CA ALA A 262 11.27 32.10 7.59
C ALA A 262 12.50 33.03 7.61
N GLY A 263 12.77 33.71 8.74
CA GLY A 263 13.96 34.55 8.95
C GLY A 263 15.26 33.74 8.87
N TRP A 264 15.24 32.46 9.17
CA TRP A 264 16.38 31.55 9.01
C TRP A 264 16.43 30.87 7.63
N GLY A 265 15.53 31.26 6.70
CA GLY A 265 15.52 30.79 5.31
C GLY A 265 14.75 29.49 5.06
N LEU A 266 14.00 29.01 6.04
CA LEU A 266 13.11 27.85 5.85
C LEU A 266 11.82 28.29 5.11
N PRO A 267 11.31 27.48 4.18
CA PRO A 267 10.12 27.81 3.40
C PRO A 267 8.86 27.66 4.24
N THR A 268 8.18 28.77 4.53
CA THR A 268 6.87 28.82 5.22
C THR A 268 5.76 29.14 4.22
N SER A 269 4.53 28.73 4.53
CA SER A 269 3.38 29.02 3.69
C SER A 269 3.02 30.51 3.73
N GLU A 270 2.60 31.09 2.61
CA GLU A 270 2.00 32.41 2.52
C GLU A 270 0.47 32.38 2.73
N TYR A 271 -0.11 31.19 2.82
CA TYR A 271 -1.56 30.95 2.88
C TYR A 271 -2.06 30.72 4.31
N PHE A 272 -1.27 30.95 5.35
CA PHE A 272 -1.79 30.87 6.72
C PHE A 272 -2.41 32.19 7.17
N ARG A 273 -3.33 32.10 8.12
CA ARG A 273 -3.97 33.26 8.77
C ARG A 273 -4.21 32.96 10.23
N VAL A 274 -3.89 33.91 11.10
CA VAL A 274 -4.32 33.92 12.49
C VAL A 274 -5.69 34.58 12.57
N THR A 275 -6.68 33.88 13.13
CA THR A 275 -8.05 34.36 13.34
C THR A 275 -8.33 34.51 14.81
N ARG A 276 -9.16 35.50 15.16
CA ARG A 276 -9.48 35.83 16.56
C ARG A 276 -10.70 35.13 17.10
N SER A 277 -11.40 34.41 16.24
CA SER A 277 -12.61 33.67 16.58
C SER A 277 -12.77 32.43 15.73
N LYS A 278 -13.49 31.44 16.25
CA LYS A 278 -13.90 30.24 15.50
C LYS A 278 -14.77 30.57 14.30
N THR A 279 -15.51 31.67 14.29
CA THR A 279 -16.29 32.14 13.14
C THR A 279 -15.35 32.55 11.98
N GLU A 280 -14.34 33.39 12.27
CA GLU A 280 -13.36 33.78 11.26
C GLU A 280 -12.56 32.56 10.74
N ALA A 281 -12.32 31.55 11.58
CA ALA A 281 -11.68 30.31 11.18
C ALA A 281 -12.61 29.49 10.25
N ALA A 282 -13.92 29.45 10.54
CA ALA A 282 -14.92 28.84 9.65
C ALA A 282 -14.99 29.54 8.29
N ASP A 283 -14.94 30.89 8.26
CA ASP A 283 -14.88 31.66 7.01
C ASP A 283 -13.62 31.31 6.19
N PHE A 284 -12.49 31.06 6.84
CA PHE A 284 -11.27 30.60 6.16
C PHE A 284 -11.44 29.21 5.54
N ILE A 285 -12.06 28.28 6.26
CA ILE A 285 -12.39 26.95 5.76
C ILE A 285 -13.27 27.06 4.50
N GLU A 286 -14.35 27.82 4.57
CA GLU A 286 -15.31 27.98 3.47
C GLU A 286 -14.64 28.62 2.25
N TYR A 287 -13.89 29.71 2.46
CA TYR A 287 -13.18 30.40 1.38
C TYR A 287 -12.26 29.48 0.57
N TYR A 288 -11.43 28.66 1.23
CA TYR A 288 -10.55 27.74 0.52
C TYR A 288 -11.28 26.50 0.00
N GLY A 289 -12.42 26.14 0.56
CA GLY A 289 -13.31 25.13 -0.02
C GLY A 289 -13.74 25.48 -1.46
N GLU A 290 -14.07 26.76 -1.67
CA GLU A 290 -14.48 27.28 -2.99
C GLU A 290 -13.31 27.63 -3.91
N ASN A 291 -12.13 27.95 -3.35
CA ASN A 291 -11.01 28.51 -4.07
C ASN A 291 -9.79 27.57 -4.16
N ARG A 292 -9.97 26.26 -4.00
CA ARG A 292 -8.87 25.25 -4.04
C ARG A 292 -8.01 25.38 -5.31
N ALA A 293 -8.64 25.58 -6.46
CA ALA A 293 -7.95 25.69 -7.76
C ALA A 293 -7.01 26.91 -7.90
N ARG A 294 -7.07 27.88 -6.98
CA ARG A 294 -6.19 29.06 -6.97
C ARG A 294 -4.89 28.86 -6.24
N VAL A 295 -4.74 27.72 -5.54
CA VAL A 295 -3.54 27.39 -4.78
C VAL A 295 -2.52 26.71 -5.69
N SER A 296 -1.24 26.97 -5.47
CA SER A 296 -0.15 26.44 -6.30
C SER A 296 0.12 24.93 -6.08
N HIS A 297 -0.53 24.31 -5.10
CA HIS A 297 -0.40 22.90 -4.72
C HIS A 297 -1.76 22.31 -4.37
N GLU A 298 -1.87 21.00 -4.40
CA GLU A 298 -3.09 20.31 -4.01
C GLU A 298 -3.27 20.35 -2.49
N ILE A 299 -4.53 20.49 -2.05
CA ILE A 299 -4.94 20.50 -0.65
C ILE A 299 -6.12 19.57 -0.45
N ASP A 300 -6.13 18.83 0.64
CA ASP A 300 -7.24 17.95 1.05
C ASP A 300 -8.09 18.54 2.19
N GLY A 301 -7.70 19.73 2.70
CA GLY A 301 -8.38 20.35 3.81
C GLY A 301 -7.70 21.62 4.34
N ILE A 302 -8.04 21.96 5.58
CA ILE A 302 -7.45 23.03 6.37
C ILE A 302 -6.96 22.43 7.68
N VAL A 303 -5.78 22.83 8.15
CA VAL A 303 -5.32 22.55 9.51
C VAL A 303 -5.57 23.79 10.37
N ILE A 304 -6.24 23.59 11.49
CA ILE A 304 -6.50 24.65 12.47
C ILE A 304 -5.75 24.29 13.75
N LYS A 305 -4.96 25.22 14.25
CA LYS A 305 -4.18 25.11 15.49
C LYS A 305 -4.53 26.23 16.43
N ILE A 306 -4.43 25.99 17.72
CA ILE A 306 -4.41 27.06 18.70
C ILE A 306 -3.05 27.75 18.56
N ASP A 307 -3.06 29.10 18.40
CA ASP A 307 -1.83 29.85 18.09
C ASP A 307 -0.91 30.01 19.31
N GLU A 308 -1.48 30.06 20.51
CA GLU A 308 -0.76 30.23 21.78
C GLU A 308 0.01 28.93 22.15
N LEU A 309 1.35 28.99 22.11
CA LEU A 309 2.22 27.83 22.38
C LEU A 309 2.09 27.27 23.80
N GLU A 310 1.83 28.12 24.80
CA GLU A 310 1.65 27.66 26.18
C GLU A 310 0.47 26.68 26.30
N LEU A 311 -0.61 26.90 25.53
CA LEU A 311 -1.77 26.04 25.51
C LEU A 311 -1.53 24.68 24.88
N HIS A 312 -0.48 24.56 24.04
CA HIS A 312 -0.13 23.25 23.46
C HIS A 312 0.27 22.24 24.54
N ALA A 313 1.04 22.70 25.54
CA ALA A 313 1.43 21.86 26.69
C ALA A 313 0.25 21.58 27.64
N GLU A 314 -0.61 22.59 27.87
CA GLU A 314 -1.79 22.48 28.75
C GLU A 314 -2.82 21.49 28.21
N LEU A 315 -3.21 21.63 26.95
CA LEU A 315 -4.18 20.76 26.27
C LEU A 315 -3.61 19.37 25.97
N GLY A 316 -2.29 19.31 25.77
CA GLY A 316 -1.57 18.07 25.54
C GLY A 316 -1.99 17.34 24.26
N ALA A 317 -1.77 16.02 24.25
CA ALA A 317 -2.04 15.16 23.12
C ALA A 317 -2.62 13.81 23.56
N THR A 318 -3.29 13.14 22.65
CA THR A 318 -3.58 11.71 22.75
C THR A 318 -2.37 10.89 22.25
N ASN A 319 -2.47 9.58 22.27
CA ASN A 319 -1.42 8.73 21.67
C ASN A 319 -1.26 8.95 20.16
N ARG A 320 -2.25 9.53 19.49
CA ARG A 320 -2.28 9.71 18.04
C ARG A 320 -2.19 11.16 17.60
N ALA A 321 -2.88 12.08 18.28
CA ALA A 321 -3.09 13.44 17.80
C ALA A 321 -3.00 14.48 18.94
N PRO A 322 -2.54 15.72 18.67
CA PRO A 322 -2.61 16.82 19.61
C PRO A 322 -4.05 17.27 19.80
N ARG A 323 -4.41 17.75 21.02
CA ARG A 323 -5.73 18.30 21.28
C ARG A 323 -5.88 19.78 20.88
N TRP A 324 -4.75 20.43 20.65
CA TRP A 324 -4.65 21.84 20.25
C TRP A 324 -4.63 22.04 18.72
N ALA A 325 -4.76 20.97 17.93
CA ALA A 325 -4.85 21.06 16.49
C ALA A 325 -5.85 20.04 15.93
N ILE A 326 -6.51 20.43 14.83
CA ILE A 326 -7.49 19.61 14.12
C ILE A 326 -7.34 19.78 12.62
N ALA A 327 -7.63 18.75 11.84
CA ALA A 327 -7.72 18.81 10.39
C ALA A 327 -9.18 18.83 9.94
N TYR A 328 -9.60 19.92 9.32
CA TYR A 328 -10.86 19.94 8.57
C TYR A 328 -10.62 19.36 7.19
N LYS A 329 -11.25 18.24 6.86
CA LYS A 329 -11.16 17.62 5.55
C LYS A 329 -12.32 18.01 4.66
N TYR A 330 -11.97 18.46 3.46
CA TYR A 330 -12.98 18.76 2.45
C TYR A 330 -13.61 17.48 1.89
N PRO A 331 -14.89 17.54 1.48
CA PRO A 331 -15.46 16.44 0.72
C PRO A 331 -14.67 16.20 -0.57
N PRO A 332 -14.55 14.95 -1.01
CA PRO A 332 -13.92 14.61 -2.28
C PRO A 332 -14.52 15.40 -3.45
N GLU A 333 -13.65 15.85 -4.37
CA GLU A 333 -14.08 16.53 -5.58
C GLU A 333 -15.06 15.66 -6.39
N GLN A 334 -16.17 16.24 -6.81
CA GLN A 334 -17.16 15.58 -7.65
C GLN A 334 -17.24 16.31 -9.00
N VAL A 335 -17.31 15.53 -10.08
CA VAL A 335 -17.43 16.05 -11.44
C VAL A 335 -18.47 15.28 -12.23
N ASN A 336 -19.12 15.95 -13.16
CA ASN A 336 -20.06 15.31 -14.06
C ASN A 336 -19.38 14.91 -15.36
N THR A 337 -19.71 13.71 -15.86
CA THR A 337 -19.23 13.22 -17.15
C THR A 337 -20.27 12.34 -17.82
N LYS A 338 -20.20 12.22 -19.16
CA LYS A 338 -21.15 11.39 -19.93
C LYS A 338 -20.74 9.93 -19.90
N LEU A 339 -21.61 9.06 -19.43
CA LEU A 339 -21.45 7.60 -19.47
C LEU A 339 -21.70 7.11 -20.89
N ARG A 340 -20.67 6.60 -21.55
CA ARG A 340 -20.74 6.14 -22.93
C ARG A 340 -21.19 4.71 -23.05
N ASP A 341 -20.68 3.85 -22.15
CA ASP A 341 -21.04 2.44 -22.12
C ASP A 341 -20.77 1.83 -20.73
N ILE A 342 -21.32 0.62 -20.50
CA ILE A 342 -20.98 -0.23 -19.38
C ILE A 342 -20.46 -1.54 -19.95
N VAL A 343 -19.17 -1.82 -19.74
CA VAL A 343 -18.50 -3.03 -20.20
C VAL A 343 -18.30 -4.00 -19.05
N VAL A 344 -18.32 -5.30 -19.32
CA VAL A 344 -18.10 -6.33 -18.29
C VAL A 344 -16.72 -6.93 -18.47
N SER A 345 -15.91 -6.85 -17.43
CA SER A 345 -14.59 -7.49 -17.34
C SER A 345 -14.66 -8.75 -16.46
N VAL A 346 -13.88 -9.76 -16.83
CA VAL A 346 -13.79 -11.02 -16.07
C VAL A 346 -12.42 -11.13 -15.41
N GLY A 347 -12.43 -11.16 -14.07
CA GLY A 347 -11.21 -11.29 -13.28
C GLY A 347 -10.67 -12.73 -13.20
N ARG A 348 -9.48 -12.91 -12.62
CA ARG A 348 -8.80 -14.21 -12.48
C ARG A 348 -9.61 -15.29 -11.75
N THR A 349 -10.57 -14.91 -10.93
CA THR A 349 -11.48 -15.82 -10.20
C THR A 349 -12.82 -16.02 -10.91
N GLY A 350 -12.92 -15.56 -12.15
CA GLY A 350 -14.14 -15.64 -12.96
C GLY A 350 -15.19 -14.58 -12.67
N ARG A 351 -15.03 -13.72 -11.65
CA ARG A 351 -16.00 -12.68 -11.31
C ARG A 351 -16.17 -11.72 -12.48
N ALA A 352 -17.41 -11.58 -12.94
CA ALA A 352 -17.81 -10.66 -14.00
C ALA A 352 -18.23 -9.33 -13.38
N THR A 353 -17.42 -8.29 -13.60
CA THR A 353 -17.60 -6.99 -12.96
C THR A 353 -17.92 -5.93 -14.03
N PRO A 354 -19.04 -5.18 -13.90
CA PRO A 354 -19.33 -4.08 -14.78
C PRO A 354 -18.46 -2.85 -14.47
N PHE A 355 -17.98 -2.18 -15.54
CA PHE A 355 -17.20 -0.95 -15.50
C PHE A 355 -17.87 0.11 -16.35
N ALA A 356 -18.03 1.30 -15.79
CA ALA A 356 -18.44 2.48 -16.53
C ALA A 356 -17.32 2.93 -17.49
N VAL A 357 -17.64 3.13 -18.76
CA VAL A 357 -16.78 3.78 -19.76
C VAL A 357 -17.39 5.15 -20.04
N MET A 358 -16.64 6.22 -19.81
CA MET A 358 -17.15 7.59 -19.83
C MET A 358 -16.26 8.54 -20.62
N ASP A 359 -16.79 9.71 -20.93
CA ASP A 359 -15.97 10.77 -21.48
C ASP A 359 -14.86 11.13 -20.51
N LYS A 360 -13.69 11.41 -21.07
CA LYS A 360 -12.51 11.81 -20.31
C LYS A 360 -12.83 13.03 -19.46
N VAL A 361 -12.65 12.91 -18.17
CA VAL A 361 -12.86 13.99 -17.22
C VAL A 361 -11.71 14.06 -16.23
N ARG A 362 -11.38 15.28 -15.81
CA ARG A 362 -10.38 15.50 -14.77
C ARG A 362 -11.06 15.61 -13.41
N VAL A 363 -10.63 14.81 -12.45
CA VAL A 363 -11.12 14.82 -11.07
C VAL A 363 -9.95 14.53 -10.11
N ALA A 364 -9.81 15.33 -9.06
CA ALA A 364 -8.73 15.25 -8.09
C ALA A 364 -7.35 15.04 -8.78
N GLY A 365 -6.99 15.97 -9.68
CA GLY A 365 -5.70 16.01 -10.37
C GLY A 365 -5.44 14.94 -11.43
N SER A 366 -6.35 13.95 -11.61
CA SER A 366 -6.17 12.84 -12.57
C SER A 366 -7.23 12.84 -13.66
N GLU A 367 -6.86 12.33 -14.84
CA GLU A 367 -7.80 12.06 -15.92
C GLU A 367 -8.41 10.66 -15.74
N VAL A 368 -9.74 10.59 -15.72
CA VAL A 368 -10.51 9.36 -15.54
C VAL A 368 -11.39 9.12 -16.76
N ARG A 369 -11.47 7.86 -17.21
CA ARG A 369 -12.31 7.38 -18.31
C ARG A 369 -13.11 6.13 -17.97
N GLN A 370 -12.72 5.44 -16.90
CA GLN A 370 -13.36 4.22 -16.43
C GLN A 370 -13.48 4.22 -14.92
N ALA A 371 -14.58 3.64 -14.43
CA ALA A 371 -14.81 3.43 -13.00
C ALA A 371 -15.53 2.12 -12.75
N THR A 372 -15.23 1.47 -11.64
CA THR A 372 -15.94 0.23 -11.27
C THR A 372 -17.40 0.52 -10.89
N LEU A 373 -18.29 -0.38 -11.26
CA LEU A 373 -19.69 -0.39 -10.83
C LEU A 373 -20.01 -1.58 -9.92
N HIS A 374 -18.97 -2.28 -9.48
CA HIS A 374 -18.99 -3.41 -8.54
C HIS A 374 -19.79 -4.62 -9.02
N ASN A 375 -21.11 -4.52 -9.20
CA ASN A 375 -22.00 -5.56 -9.72
C ASN A 375 -23.27 -4.94 -10.34
N GLN A 376 -24.09 -5.79 -10.96
CA GLN A 376 -25.33 -5.36 -11.63
C GLN A 376 -26.36 -4.72 -10.69
N ASP A 377 -26.42 -5.19 -9.43
CA ASP A 377 -27.39 -4.69 -8.46
C ASP A 377 -27.06 -3.28 -7.99
N VAL A 378 -25.76 -2.95 -7.90
CA VAL A 378 -25.30 -1.57 -7.66
C VAL A 378 -25.68 -0.66 -8.83
N VAL A 379 -25.55 -1.12 -10.08
CA VAL A 379 -25.99 -0.34 -11.26
C VAL A 379 -27.48 -0.04 -11.17
N ARG A 380 -28.30 -1.06 -10.86
CA ARG A 380 -29.76 -0.91 -10.72
C ARG A 380 -30.13 -0.04 -9.51
N ALA A 381 -29.53 -0.29 -8.35
CA ALA A 381 -29.81 0.46 -7.13
C ALA A 381 -29.49 1.96 -7.27
N LYS A 382 -28.41 2.28 -8.00
CA LYS A 382 -28.06 3.67 -8.32
C LYS A 382 -28.88 4.25 -9.45
N GLY A 383 -29.69 3.45 -10.16
CA GLY A 383 -30.52 3.89 -11.28
C GLY A 383 -29.73 4.39 -12.49
N ILE A 384 -28.53 3.86 -12.71
CA ILE A 384 -27.61 4.29 -13.77
C ILE A 384 -28.04 3.69 -15.10
N LEU A 385 -28.19 4.53 -16.13
CA LEU A 385 -28.46 4.15 -17.51
C LEU A 385 -27.26 4.51 -18.41
N ILE A 386 -26.98 3.68 -19.40
CA ILE A 386 -25.96 4.00 -20.42
C ILE A 386 -26.45 5.21 -21.21
N GLY A 387 -25.63 6.23 -21.32
CA GLY A 387 -25.99 7.52 -21.87
C GLY A 387 -26.30 8.59 -20.82
N ASP A 388 -26.37 8.26 -19.54
CA ASP A 388 -26.51 9.25 -18.48
C ASP A 388 -25.35 10.24 -18.41
N THR A 389 -25.61 11.42 -17.92
CA THR A 389 -24.59 12.23 -17.24
C THR A 389 -24.48 11.70 -15.82
N ILE A 390 -23.31 11.22 -15.44
CA ILE A 390 -23.04 10.63 -14.13
C ILE A 390 -22.18 11.54 -13.27
N VAL A 391 -22.39 11.48 -11.96
CA VAL A 391 -21.53 12.14 -10.97
C VAL A 391 -20.40 11.15 -10.62
N LEU A 392 -19.18 11.59 -10.86
CA LEU A 392 -17.96 10.86 -10.57
C LEU A 392 -17.23 11.54 -9.41
N ARG A 393 -16.73 10.77 -8.47
CA ARG A 393 -15.72 11.21 -7.51
C ARG A 393 -14.52 10.28 -7.54
N LYS A 394 -13.39 10.73 -7.03
CA LYS A 394 -12.31 9.84 -6.63
C LYS A 394 -12.44 9.57 -5.14
N ALA A 395 -12.78 8.36 -4.83
CA ALA A 395 -12.78 7.89 -3.47
C ALA A 395 -11.31 7.83 -2.98
N GLY A 396 -10.95 8.68 -1.99
CA GLY A 396 -9.60 8.80 -1.45
C GLY A 396 -8.55 9.27 -2.46
N ASP A 397 -8.96 10.13 -3.39
CA ASP A 397 -8.13 10.66 -4.47
C ASP A 397 -7.45 9.59 -5.35
N VAL A 398 -7.84 8.33 -5.23
CA VAL A 398 -7.24 7.18 -5.92
C VAL A 398 -8.19 6.44 -6.83
N ILE A 399 -9.33 5.95 -6.30
CA ILE A 399 -10.23 5.05 -7.04
C ILE A 399 -11.44 5.82 -7.57
N PRO A 400 -11.65 5.88 -8.90
CA PRO A 400 -12.84 6.48 -9.45
C PRO A 400 -14.11 5.70 -9.07
N GLU A 401 -15.10 6.39 -8.55
CA GLU A 401 -16.41 5.85 -8.16
C GLU A 401 -17.53 6.66 -8.81
N VAL A 402 -18.50 5.97 -9.39
CA VAL A 402 -19.73 6.56 -9.88
C VAL A 402 -20.73 6.66 -8.73
N LEU A 403 -21.12 7.87 -8.34
CA LEU A 403 -22.11 8.10 -7.28
C LEU A 403 -23.53 7.81 -7.75
N GLY A 404 -23.89 8.28 -8.95
CA GLY A 404 -25.19 8.10 -9.55
C GLY A 404 -25.38 8.96 -10.79
N PRO A 405 -26.57 8.94 -11.43
CA PRO A 405 -26.90 9.79 -12.56
C PRO A 405 -27.36 11.19 -12.13
N VAL A 406 -27.19 12.16 -13.00
CA VAL A 406 -27.87 13.46 -12.95
C VAL A 406 -29.16 13.33 -13.74
N VAL A 407 -30.23 12.92 -13.07
CA VAL A 407 -31.51 12.52 -13.72
C VAL A 407 -32.12 13.67 -14.49
N GLU A 408 -31.93 14.90 -14.07
CA GLU A 408 -32.46 16.12 -14.70
C GLU A 408 -31.84 16.39 -16.10
N LEU A 409 -30.70 15.74 -16.39
CA LEU A 409 -30.02 15.88 -17.69
C LEU A 409 -30.35 14.74 -18.67
N ARG A 410 -31.31 13.89 -18.34
CA ARG A 410 -31.79 12.83 -19.24
C ARG A 410 -32.63 13.43 -20.38
N ASP A 411 -32.38 12.93 -21.57
CA ASP A 411 -33.10 13.35 -22.78
C ASP A 411 -33.99 12.25 -23.41
N GLY A 412 -34.04 11.08 -22.76
CA GLY A 412 -34.84 9.92 -23.19
C GLY A 412 -34.09 8.99 -24.16
N THR A 413 -32.83 9.25 -24.46
CA THR A 413 -31.99 8.36 -25.31
C THR A 413 -31.21 7.33 -24.46
N GLU A 414 -31.29 7.45 -23.14
CA GLU A 414 -30.61 6.55 -22.23
C GLU A 414 -31.17 5.13 -22.28
N ARG A 415 -30.30 4.16 -22.15
CA ARG A 415 -30.67 2.73 -22.20
C ARG A 415 -30.24 1.98 -20.95
N GLU A 416 -31.05 1.02 -20.54
CA GLU A 416 -30.75 0.16 -19.40
C GLU A 416 -29.52 -0.72 -19.69
N PHE A 417 -28.69 -0.90 -18.67
CA PHE A 417 -27.62 -1.90 -18.71
C PHE A 417 -28.19 -3.29 -18.42
N VAL A 418 -27.95 -4.21 -19.33
CA VAL A 418 -28.28 -5.62 -19.16
C VAL A 418 -27.00 -6.41 -18.98
N MET A 419 -26.85 -7.06 -17.85
CA MET A 419 -25.71 -7.95 -17.59
C MET A 419 -25.70 -9.09 -18.61
N PRO A 420 -24.59 -9.35 -19.31
CA PRO A 420 -24.53 -10.45 -20.27
C PRO A 420 -24.78 -11.79 -19.59
N SER A 421 -25.55 -12.65 -20.24
CA SER A 421 -25.80 -14.01 -19.77
C SER A 421 -24.60 -14.92 -19.96
N ASN A 422 -23.71 -14.59 -20.89
CA ASN A 422 -22.51 -15.36 -21.21
C ASN A 422 -21.25 -14.51 -20.94
N CYS A 423 -20.18 -15.22 -20.58
CA CYS A 423 -18.86 -14.62 -20.40
C CYS A 423 -18.42 -13.92 -21.69
N PRO A 424 -18.07 -12.61 -21.65
CA PRO A 424 -17.65 -11.88 -22.82
C PRO A 424 -16.33 -12.38 -23.43
N GLU A 425 -15.55 -13.15 -22.67
CA GLU A 425 -14.22 -13.64 -23.08
C GLU A 425 -14.26 -15.05 -23.69
N CYS A 426 -15.11 -15.95 -23.17
CA CYS A 426 -15.13 -17.34 -23.62
C CYS A 426 -16.52 -17.89 -24.00
N GLY A 427 -17.58 -17.06 -23.92
CA GLY A 427 -18.93 -17.48 -24.29
C GLY A 427 -19.65 -18.43 -23.30
N THR A 428 -18.97 -18.89 -22.26
CA THR A 428 -19.57 -19.78 -21.26
C THR A 428 -20.67 -19.06 -20.47
N PRO A 429 -21.83 -19.67 -20.19
CA PRO A 429 -22.87 -19.05 -19.38
C PRO A 429 -22.35 -18.62 -18.01
N LEU A 430 -22.65 -17.38 -17.63
CA LEU A 430 -22.32 -16.85 -16.30
C LEU A 430 -23.30 -17.43 -15.26
N ALA A 431 -22.80 -17.75 -14.07
CA ALA A 431 -23.61 -18.29 -12.98
C ALA A 431 -23.13 -17.71 -11.63
N PRO A 432 -24.01 -17.62 -10.62
CA PRO A 432 -23.58 -17.32 -9.26
C PRO A 432 -22.75 -18.48 -8.69
N ALA A 433 -21.78 -18.21 -7.82
CA ALA A 433 -20.98 -19.28 -7.20
C ALA A 433 -21.77 -20.11 -6.19
N LYS A 434 -22.77 -19.50 -5.55
CA LYS A 434 -23.72 -20.11 -4.62
C LYS A 434 -25.12 -19.56 -4.92
N GLU A 435 -26.15 -20.31 -4.57
CA GLU A 435 -27.53 -19.83 -4.59
C GLU A 435 -27.64 -18.56 -3.72
N GLY A 436 -28.18 -17.48 -4.28
CA GLY A 436 -28.28 -16.17 -3.62
C GLY A 436 -27.05 -15.27 -3.74
N ASP A 437 -25.95 -15.71 -4.40
CA ASP A 437 -24.79 -14.86 -4.66
C ASP A 437 -25.13 -13.79 -5.72
N ILE A 438 -24.88 -12.53 -5.40
CA ILE A 438 -25.14 -11.40 -6.30
C ILE A 438 -24.13 -11.37 -7.46
N ASP A 439 -22.92 -11.84 -7.20
CA ASP A 439 -21.83 -11.83 -8.16
C ASP A 439 -21.94 -12.97 -9.16
N LEU A 440 -22.08 -12.63 -10.43
CA LEU A 440 -21.99 -13.61 -11.52
C LEU A 440 -20.53 -13.94 -11.84
N ARG A 441 -20.28 -15.21 -12.13
CA ARG A 441 -18.94 -15.72 -12.44
C ARG A 441 -18.95 -16.58 -13.70
N CYS A 442 -17.84 -16.57 -14.40
CA CYS A 442 -17.56 -17.54 -15.46
C CYS A 442 -17.06 -18.84 -14.83
N PRO A 443 -17.80 -19.95 -14.93
CA PRO A 443 -17.41 -21.23 -14.34
C PRO A 443 -16.28 -21.93 -15.10
N ASN A 444 -15.94 -21.48 -16.32
CA ASN A 444 -14.82 -22.03 -17.10
C ASN A 444 -13.47 -21.56 -16.52
N ALA A 445 -13.14 -22.02 -15.30
CA ALA A 445 -11.91 -21.63 -14.63
C ALA A 445 -10.67 -22.13 -15.37
N ARG A 446 -10.72 -23.31 -16.00
CA ARG A 446 -9.57 -23.94 -16.63
C ARG A 446 -9.03 -23.17 -17.84
N SER A 447 -9.93 -22.77 -18.76
CA SER A 447 -9.53 -22.31 -20.10
C SER A 447 -10.13 -20.95 -20.51
N CYS A 448 -10.85 -20.25 -19.64
CA CYS A 448 -11.30 -18.90 -19.94
C CYS A 448 -10.09 -17.98 -20.11
N PRO A 449 -9.91 -17.33 -21.29
CA PRO A 449 -8.70 -16.55 -21.57
C PRO A 449 -8.45 -15.44 -20.56
N ALA A 450 -9.49 -14.75 -20.09
CA ALA A 450 -9.37 -13.71 -19.06
C ALA A 450 -8.89 -14.28 -17.71
N GLN A 451 -9.43 -15.45 -17.30
CA GLN A 451 -9.03 -16.08 -16.05
C GLN A 451 -7.59 -16.59 -16.10
N VAL A 452 -7.19 -17.23 -17.20
CA VAL A 452 -5.82 -17.70 -17.40
C VAL A 452 -4.84 -16.52 -17.39
N ARG A 453 -5.13 -15.46 -18.16
CA ARG A 453 -4.33 -14.23 -18.15
C ARG A 453 -4.15 -13.67 -16.74
N GLY A 454 -5.26 -13.50 -16.01
CA GLY A 454 -5.22 -12.96 -14.67
C GLY A 454 -4.47 -13.84 -13.65
N ARG A 455 -4.49 -15.19 -13.80
CA ARG A 455 -3.69 -16.09 -12.97
C ARG A 455 -2.21 -16.04 -13.32
N VAL A 456 -1.85 -15.98 -14.59
CA VAL A 456 -0.46 -15.83 -15.05
C VAL A 456 0.13 -14.50 -14.57
N GLU A 457 -0.63 -13.41 -14.66
CA GLU A 457 -0.24 -12.13 -14.10
C GLU A 457 -0.04 -12.19 -12.57
N HIS A 458 -0.96 -12.84 -11.86
CA HIS A 458 -0.87 -13.02 -10.40
C HIS A 458 0.37 -13.84 -10.01
N ILE A 459 0.71 -14.89 -10.74
CA ILE A 459 1.93 -15.68 -10.54
C ILE A 459 3.16 -14.77 -10.67
N GLY A 460 3.20 -13.88 -11.67
CA GLY A 460 4.30 -12.94 -11.88
C GLY A 460 4.38 -11.82 -10.87
N SER A 461 3.32 -11.55 -10.12
CA SER A 461 3.25 -10.42 -9.19
C SER A 461 4.23 -10.55 -8.01
N ARG A 462 4.51 -9.40 -7.34
CA ARG A 462 5.37 -9.35 -6.14
C ARG A 462 4.85 -10.23 -4.99
N GLY A 463 3.54 -10.39 -4.88
CA GLY A 463 2.90 -11.27 -3.89
C GLY A 463 2.99 -12.75 -4.23
N GLY A 464 3.18 -13.10 -5.52
CA GLY A 464 3.39 -14.44 -6.02
C GLY A 464 4.88 -14.78 -6.16
N LEU A 465 5.29 -15.30 -7.32
CA LEU A 465 6.68 -15.71 -7.58
C LEU A 465 7.62 -14.54 -7.89
N ASP A 466 7.09 -13.30 -8.01
CA ASP A 466 7.90 -12.10 -8.27
C ASP A 466 8.77 -12.26 -9.52
N ILE A 467 8.12 -12.58 -10.63
CA ILE A 467 8.78 -12.76 -11.95
C ILE A 467 8.76 -11.40 -12.65
N GLU A 468 9.88 -10.71 -12.64
CA GLU A 468 9.99 -9.42 -13.32
C GLU A 468 9.68 -9.57 -14.82
N VAL A 469 9.02 -8.57 -15.41
CA VAL A 469 8.49 -8.59 -16.81
C VAL A 469 7.18 -9.37 -16.98
N LEU A 470 6.81 -10.32 -16.11
CA LEU A 470 5.55 -11.07 -16.22
C LEU A 470 4.37 -10.28 -15.59
N GLY A 471 4.12 -9.06 -16.09
CA GLY A 471 2.92 -8.28 -15.77
C GLY A 471 1.82 -8.48 -16.82
N GLU A 472 0.77 -7.63 -16.74
CA GLU A 472 -0.44 -7.68 -17.58
C GLU A 472 -0.13 -7.85 -19.08
N VAL A 473 0.80 -7.05 -19.62
CA VAL A 473 1.15 -7.06 -21.06
C VAL A 473 1.80 -8.38 -21.49
N ALA A 474 2.72 -8.91 -20.68
CA ALA A 474 3.36 -10.17 -20.97
C ALA A 474 2.41 -11.36 -20.77
N ALA A 475 1.60 -11.34 -19.70
CA ALA A 475 0.57 -12.35 -19.47
C ALA A 475 -0.42 -12.40 -20.64
N ALA A 476 -0.89 -11.24 -21.11
CA ALA A 476 -1.77 -11.18 -22.28
C ALA A 476 -1.09 -11.71 -23.56
N ALA A 477 0.17 -11.36 -23.77
CA ALA A 477 0.94 -11.85 -24.94
C ALA A 477 1.13 -13.37 -24.92
N LEU A 478 1.31 -13.98 -23.76
CA LEU A 478 1.51 -15.42 -23.61
C LEU A 478 0.19 -16.22 -23.70
N THR A 479 -0.93 -15.65 -23.29
CA THR A 479 -2.22 -16.35 -23.15
C THR A 479 -3.24 -15.99 -24.21
N GLN A 480 -3.11 -14.81 -24.85
CA GLN A 480 -4.06 -14.28 -25.84
C GLN A 480 -3.32 -13.57 -27.01
N PRO A 481 -2.30 -14.19 -27.63
CA PRO A 481 -1.64 -13.62 -28.80
C PRO A 481 -2.58 -13.61 -30.01
N THR A 482 -2.26 -12.78 -31.01
CA THR A 482 -2.89 -12.88 -32.33
C THR A 482 -2.17 -13.91 -33.21
N VAL A 483 -0.89 -14.12 -32.93
CA VAL A 483 -0.04 -15.16 -33.53
C VAL A 483 0.87 -15.69 -32.42
N PRO A 484 0.99 -17.03 -32.24
CA PRO A 484 0.24 -18.09 -32.91
C PRO A 484 -1.23 -18.16 -32.49
N ALA A 485 -2.07 -18.85 -33.26
CA ALA A 485 -3.49 -19.03 -32.91
C ALA A 485 -3.67 -19.86 -31.62
N ASP A 486 -2.83 -20.87 -31.44
CA ASP A 486 -2.73 -21.60 -30.17
C ASP A 486 -1.72 -20.87 -29.27
N PRO A 487 -2.16 -20.31 -28.13
CA PRO A 487 -1.29 -19.52 -27.27
C PRO A 487 -0.18 -20.39 -26.64
N PRO A 488 1.03 -19.85 -26.45
CA PRO A 488 2.12 -20.55 -25.73
C PRO A 488 1.73 -21.02 -24.33
N LEU A 489 0.85 -20.25 -23.65
CA LEU A 489 0.28 -20.61 -22.36
C LEU A 489 -1.25 -20.73 -22.44
N PRO A 490 -1.79 -21.88 -22.88
CA PRO A 490 -3.23 -22.14 -22.79
C PRO A 490 -3.73 -22.27 -21.33
N THR A 491 -2.81 -22.63 -20.42
CA THR A 491 -2.99 -22.59 -18.96
C THR A 491 -1.65 -22.25 -18.30
N GLU A 492 -1.68 -21.84 -17.03
CA GLU A 492 -0.49 -21.58 -16.23
C GLU A 492 0.44 -22.78 -16.02
N ALA A 493 -0.06 -24.00 -16.27
CA ALA A 493 0.72 -25.22 -16.12
C ALA A 493 2.00 -25.25 -16.97
N GLY A 494 1.96 -24.62 -18.16
CA GLY A 494 3.10 -24.53 -19.07
C GLY A 494 4.14 -23.45 -18.77
N LEU A 495 3.96 -22.66 -17.72
CA LEU A 495 4.80 -21.48 -17.47
C LEU A 495 6.30 -21.79 -17.40
N PHE A 496 6.66 -22.85 -16.71
CA PHE A 496 8.06 -23.26 -16.54
C PHE A 496 8.64 -24.07 -17.69
N ASP A 497 7.82 -24.42 -18.69
CA ASP A 497 8.26 -25.11 -19.91
C ASP A 497 8.61 -24.12 -21.03
N LEU A 498 8.27 -22.83 -20.88
CA LEU A 498 8.48 -21.80 -21.89
C LEU A 498 9.95 -21.70 -22.31
N GLN A 499 10.15 -21.64 -23.61
CA GLN A 499 11.46 -21.46 -24.25
C GLN A 499 11.47 -20.23 -25.13
N LEU A 500 12.66 -19.77 -25.51
CA LEU A 500 12.82 -18.63 -26.40
C LEU A 500 12.09 -18.81 -27.74
N ALA A 501 12.06 -20.03 -28.27
CA ALA A 501 11.37 -20.36 -29.52
C ALA A 501 9.86 -20.11 -29.46
N ASP A 502 9.25 -20.27 -28.27
CA ASP A 502 7.81 -20.04 -28.05
C ASP A 502 7.48 -18.55 -28.00
N LEU A 503 8.41 -17.71 -27.53
CA LEU A 503 8.23 -16.28 -27.38
C LEU A 503 8.39 -15.50 -28.68
N LEU A 504 9.32 -15.92 -29.52
CA LEU A 504 9.68 -15.16 -30.73
C LEU A 504 8.51 -14.97 -31.72
N PRO A 505 7.66 -15.98 -32.00
CA PRO A 505 6.56 -15.82 -32.96
C PRO A 505 5.42 -14.89 -32.47
N ILE A 506 5.38 -14.58 -31.17
CA ILE A 506 4.23 -13.91 -30.57
C ILE A 506 4.00 -12.54 -31.19
N GLN A 507 2.76 -12.34 -31.68
CA GLN A 507 2.24 -11.04 -32.08
C GLN A 507 1.03 -10.67 -31.24
N VAL A 508 0.89 -9.38 -30.93
CA VAL A 508 -0.22 -8.84 -30.16
C VAL A 508 -0.73 -7.56 -30.81
N VAL A 509 -2.02 -7.29 -30.66
CA VAL A 509 -2.61 -6.02 -31.07
C VAL A 509 -2.08 -4.89 -30.19
N VAL A 510 -1.63 -3.81 -30.81
CA VAL A 510 -1.31 -2.57 -30.10
C VAL A 510 -2.60 -1.88 -29.75
N ARG A 511 -2.85 -1.71 -28.46
CA ARG A 511 -4.00 -0.96 -27.96
C ARG A 511 -3.59 0.47 -27.62
N ASP A 512 -4.50 1.38 -27.85
CA ASP A 512 -4.35 2.75 -27.40
C ASP A 512 -4.41 2.79 -25.87
N ALA A 513 -3.43 3.42 -25.25
CA ALA A 513 -3.32 3.46 -23.78
C ALA A 513 -4.46 4.24 -23.12
N GLU A 514 -5.12 5.12 -23.86
CA GLU A 514 -6.20 5.97 -23.34
C GLU A 514 -7.58 5.33 -23.50
N THR A 515 -7.82 4.70 -24.65
CA THR A 515 -9.15 4.16 -24.99
C THR A 515 -9.26 2.65 -24.79
N GLY A 516 -8.12 1.94 -24.72
CA GLY A 516 -8.07 0.48 -24.72
C GLY A 516 -8.43 -0.16 -26.06
N LEU A 517 -8.83 0.65 -27.06
CA LEU A 517 -9.19 0.17 -28.39
C LEU A 517 -7.95 -0.20 -29.22
N PRO A 518 -8.05 -1.14 -30.16
CA PRO A 518 -6.99 -1.40 -31.10
C PRO A 518 -6.57 -0.13 -31.85
N LYS A 519 -5.26 0.11 -31.93
CA LYS A 519 -4.73 1.11 -32.87
C LYS A 519 -4.77 0.52 -34.26
N GLU A 520 -5.20 1.34 -35.22
CA GLU A 520 -5.24 0.94 -36.61
C GLU A 520 -4.03 1.54 -37.37
N ASP A 521 -3.58 0.82 -38.37
CA ASP A 521 -2.64 1.32 -39.37
C ASP A 521 -3.42 2.07 -40.46
N ASP A 522 -2.72 2.73 -41.40
CA ASP A 522 -3.31 3.59 -42.42
C ASP A 522 -4.30 2.84 -43.34
N ASP A 523 -4.26 1.52 -43.39
CA ASP A 523 -5.16 0.65 -44.15
C ASP A 523 -6.38 0.16 -43.34
N GLY A 524 -6.56 0.62 -42.09
CA GLY A 524 -7.66 0.23 -41.21
C GLY A 524 -7.45 -1.12 -40.53
N THR A 525 -6.29 -1.76 -40.68
CA THR A 525 -5.98 -2.99 -39.96
C THR A 525 -5.48 -2.72 -38.55
N ALA A 526 -5.80 -3.60 -37.59
CA ALA A 526 -5.30 -3.46 -36.23
C ALA A 526 -3.77 -3.59 -36.21
N ARG A 527 -3.10 -2.54 -35.71
CA ARG A 527 -1.65 -2.50 -35.59
C ARG A 527 -1.14 -3.64 -34.72
N GLN A 528 -0.19 -4.40 -35.24
CA GLN A 528 0.43 -5.52 -34.54
C GLN A 528 1.85 -5.16 -34.07
N ARG A 529 2.28 -5.76 -32.96
CA ARG A 529 3.67 -5.71 -32.51
C ARG A 529 4.15 -7.08 -32.03
N MET A 530 5.45 -7.29 -32.10
CA MET A 530 6.14 -8.48 -31.58
C MET A 530 6.87 -8.08 -30.28
N PRO A 531 6.29 -8.30 -29.08
CA PRO A 531 6.84 -7.78 -27.83
C PRO A 531 8.18 -8.42 -27.42
N PHE A 532 8.42 -9.64 -27.91
CA PHE A 532 9.61 -10.44 -27.56
C PHE A 532 10.71 -10.42 -28.62
N GLN A 533 10.52 -9.64 -29.70
CA GLN A 533 11.51 -9.45 -30.76
C GLN A 533 11.98 -8.01 -30.84
N ARG A 534 13.16 -7.83 -31.41
CA ARG A 534 13.71 -6.55 -31.84
C ARG A 534 14.44 -6.66 -33.17
N SER A 535 14.58 -5.57 -33.86
CA SER A 535 15.48 -5.51 -35.03
C SER A 535 16.94 -5.67 -34.62
N PRO A 536 17.78 -6.31 -35.44
CA PRO A 536 19.21 -6.43 -35.17
C PRO A 536 19.90 -5.06 -35.21
N THR A 537 20.82 -4.82 -34.27
CA THR A 537 21.65 -3.61 -34.21
C THR A 537 22.61 -3.52 -35.41
N ALA A 538 23.18 -2.35 -35.64
CA ALA A 538 24.17 -2.16 -36.72
C ALA A 538 25.40 -3.07 -36.57
N ALA A 539 25.81 -3.37 -35.34
CA ALA A 539 26.90 -4.29 -35.05
C ALA A 539 26.55 -5.77 -35.39
N GLU A 540 25.33 -6.18 -35.01
CA GLU A 540 24.82 -7.53 -35.32
C GLU A 540 24.63 -7.74 -36.81
N LYS A 541 24.15 -6.73 -37.55
CA LYS A 541 24.07 -6.75 -39.02
C LYS A 541 25.44 -6.91 -39.66
N LYS A 542 26.48 -6.25 -39.13
CA LYS A 542 27.88 -6.41 -39.61
C LYS A 542 28.42 -7.83 -39.34
N GLN A 543 27.91 -8.53 -38.34
CA GLN A 543 28.21 -9.92 -38.02
C GLN A 543 27.36 -10.94 -38.82
N GLY A 544 26.57 -10.47 -39.80
CA GLY A 544 25.74 -11.34 -40.65
C GLY A 544 24.39 -11.73 -40.02
N ARG A 545 24.02 -11.17 -38.87
CA ARG A 545 22.71 -11.41 -38.24
C ARG A 545 21.67 -10.49 -38.89
N THR A 546 20.87 -11.02 -39.80
CA THR A 546 19.88 -10.24 -40.58
C THR A 546 18.43 -10.44 -40.08
N GLY A 547 18.16 -11.53 -39.35
CA GLY A 547 16.84 -11.87 -38.84
C GLY A 547 16.51 -11.17 -37.49
N PRO A 548 15.23 -11.24 -37.06
CA PRO A 548 14.81 -10.74 -35.77
C PRO A 548 15.63 -11.31 -34.63
N GLN A 549 15.96 -10.49 -33.64
CA GLN A 549 16.71 -10.86 -32.44
C GLN A 549 15.79 -10.88 -31.23
N PRO A 550 16.07 -11.68 -30.21
CA PRO A 550 15.33 -11.60 -28.94
C PRO A 550 15.38 -10.21 -28.33
N SER A 551 14.25 -9.73 -27.82
CA SER A 551 14.24 -8.50 -27.02
C SER A 551 14.88 -8.74 -25.65
N SER A 552 15.33 -7.67 -24.98
CA SER A 552 15.82 -7.76 -23.59
C SER A 552 14.74 -8.32 -22.65
N SER A 553 13.48 -7.96 -22.90
CA SER A 553 12.33 -8.45 -22.13
C SER A 553 12.15 -9.96 -22.26
N ALA A 554 12.34 -10.54 -23.47
CA ALA A 554 12.25 -11.98 -23.67
C ALA A 554 13.32 -12.75 -22.88
N LEU A 555 14.58 -12.29 -22.95
CA LEU A 555 15.68 -12.92 -22.23
C LEU A 555 15.53 -12.78 -20.71
N LYS A 556 15.11 -11.59 -20.26
CA LYS A 556 14.86 -11.34 -18.83
C LYS A 556 13.71 -12.18 -18.31
N LEU A 557 12.60 -12.28 -19.03
CA LEU A 557 11.45 -13.10 -18.64
C LEU A 557 11.87 -14.56 -18.39
N LEU A 558 12.60 -15.18 -19.31
CA LEU A 558 13.06 -16.57 -19.15
C LEU A 558 14.03 -16.73 -17.97
N ALA A 559 14.94 -15.78 -17.77
CA ALA A 559 15.85 -15.80 -16.63
C ALA A 559 15.11 -15.66 -15.28
N GLU A 560 14.09 -14.84 -15.23
CA GLU A 560 13.27 -14.67 -14.01
C GLU A 560 12.36 -15.89 -13.76
N ILE A 561 11.80 -16.53 -14.80
CA ILE A 561 11.08 -17.80 -14.68
C ILE A 561 12.01 -18.90 -14.13
N ASP A 562 13.25 -18.97 -14.58
CA ASP A 562 14.21 -19.94 -14.06
C ASP A 562 14.53 -19.72 -12.58
N LYS A 563 14.77 -18.48 -12.16
CA LYS A 563 14.93 -18.12 -10.74
C LYS A 563 13.69 -18.43 -9.89
N ALA A 564 12.50 -18.35 -10.48
CA ALA A 564 11.25 -18.59 -9.78
C ALA A 564 11.09 -20.07 -9.35
N ARG A 565 11.80 -21.03 -9.97
CA ARG A 565 11.76 -22.45 -9.61
C ARG A 565 12.18 -22.73 -8.17
N THR A 566 13.05 -21.90 -7.60
CA THR A 566 13.62 -22.04 -6.25
C THR A 566 13.03 -21.06 -5.23
N LYS A 567 11.92 -20.39 -5.56
CA LYS A 567 11.24 -19.50 -4.63
C LYS A 567 10.69 -20.27 -3.42
N PRO A 568 10.59 -19.64 -2.23
CA PRO A 568 10.05 -20.29 -1.04
C PRO A 568 8.66 -20.89 -1.24
N LEU A 569 8.40 -22.03 -0.59
CA LEU A 569 7.13 -22.79 -0.72
C LEU A 569 5.89 -21.91 -0.54
N TRP A 570 5.89 -20.97 0.42
CA TRP A 570 4.74 -20.10 0.64
C TRP A 570 4.40 -19.22 -0.58
N ARG A 571 5.39 -18.77 -1.36
CA ARG A 571 5.17 -18.01 -2.60
C ARG A 571 4.54 -18.87 -3.69
N ILE A 572 4.94 -20.12 -3.75
CA ILE A 572 4.35 -21.11 -4.67
C ILE A 572 2.89 -21.35 -4.29
N LEU A 573 2.58 -21.53 -2.99
CA LEU A 573 1.20 -21.69 -2.51
C LEU A 573 0.30 -20.49 -2.87
N VAL A 574 0.78 -19.27 -2.72
CA VAL A 574 0.06 -18.06 -3.15
C VAL A 574 -0.17 -18.08 -4.66
N SER A 575 0.83 -18.52 -5.43
CA SER A 575 0.80 -18.54 -6.90
C SER A 575 -0.15 -19.61 -7.46
N LEU A 576 -0.44 -20.67 -6.71
CA LEU A 576 -1.46 -21.66 -7.07
C LEU A 576 -2.88 -21.09 -7.02
N ASN A 577 -3.05 -19.86 -6.52
CA ASN A 577 -4.34 -19.16 -6.47
C ASN A 577 -5.45 -19.95 -5.76
N ILE A 578 -5.09 -20.68 -4.71
CA ILE A 578 -6.05 -21.41 -3.86
C ILE A 578 -6.95 -20.40 -3.15
N ARG A 579 -8.25 -20.59 -3.21
CA ARG A 579 -9.20 -19.66 -2.60
C ARG A 579 -8.95 -19.52 -1.10
N HIS A 580 -8.98 -18.31 -0.58
CA HIS A 580 -8.69 -17.93 0.82
C HIS A 580 -7.24 -18.14 1.28
N VAL A 581 -6.36 -18.71 0.46
CA VAL A 581 -4.94 -18.86 0.79
C VAL A 581 -4.17 -17.61 0.33
N GLY A 582 -4.13 -16.62 1.18
CA GLY A 582 -3.27 -15.43 1.01
C GLY A 582 -1.86 -15.65 1.58
N PRO A 583 -0.97 -14.63 1.54
CA PRO A 583 0.41 -14.77 2.01
C PRO A 583 0.54 -15.24 3.47
N VAL A 584 -0.37 -14.84 4.34
CA VAL A 584 -0.35 -15.23 5.77
C VAL A 584 -0.62 -16.73 5.91
N ALA A 585 -1.74 -17.22 5.38
CA ALA A 585 -2.08 -18.64 5.44
C ALA A 585 -1.06 -19.51 4.68
N ALA A 586 -0.57 -19.04 3.54
CA ALA A 586 0.46 -19.75 2.77
C ALA A 586 1.77 -19.92 3.56
N ARG A 587 2.20 -18.89 4.29
CA ARG A 587 3.39 -18.97 5.18
C ARG A 587 3.15 -19.94 6.35
N ALA A 588 1.99 -19.83 6.99
CA ALA A 588 1.63 -20.73 8.08
C ALA A 588 1.66 -22.20 7.65
N LEU A 589 1.03 -22.51 6.51
CA LEU A 589 1.05 -23.86 5.93
C LEU A 589 2.47 -24.31 5.54
N ALA A 590 3.24 -23.45 4.88
CA ALA A 590 4.62 -23.78 4.48
C ALA A 590 5.54 -24.02 5.68
N ASN A 591 5.39 -23.22 6.73
CA ASN A 591 6.19 -23.35 7.95
C ASN A 591 5.82 -24.57 8.78
N HIS A 592 4.52 -24.96 8.79
CA HIS A 592 4.07 -26.13 9.55
C HIS A 592 4.38 -27.44 8.83
N PHE A 593 4.07 -27.53 7.53
CA PHE A 593 4.17 -28.78 6.76
C PHE A 593 5.50 -28.95 6.02
N GLY A 594 6.19 -27.87 5.70
CA GLY A 594 7.47 -27.90 5.00
C GLY A 594 7.43 -28.37 3.55
N SER A 595 6.35 -28.97 3.08
CA SER A 595 6.22 -29.43 1.69
C SER A 595 4.75 -29.43 1.21
N LEU A 596 4.57 -29.22 -0.10
CA LEU A 596 3.26 -29.32 -0.73
C LEU A 596 2.66 -30.74 -0.61
N SER A 597 3.51 -31.77 -0.66
CA SER A 597 3.08 -33.16 -0.48
C SER A 597 2.47 -33.38 0.90
N ALA A 598 3.09 -32.86 1.96
CA ALA A 598 2.57 -32.95 3.31
C ALA A 598 1.24 -32.19 3.46
N ILE A 599 1.13 -30.98 2.88
CA ILE A 599 -0.12 -30.20 2.86
C ILE A 599 -1.22 -30.96 2.14
N ARG A 600 -0.93 -31.58 1.00
CA ARG A 600 -1.89 -32.34 0.19
C ARG A 600 -2.41 -33.60 0.90
N THR A 601 -1.60 -34.24 1.74
CA THR A 601 -1.95 -35.48 2.42
C THR A 601 -2.53 -35.25 3.83
N ALA A 602 -2.47 -34.02 4.34
CA ALA A 602 -2.99 -33.66 5.64
C ALA A 602 -4.54 -33.74 5.67
N THR A 603 -5.08 -34.10 6.82
CA THR A 603 -6.51 -34.06 7.06
C THR A 603 -7.01 -32.62 7.23
N ARG A 604 -8.33 -32.42 7.14
CA ARG A 604 -8.95 -31.12 7.38
C ARG A 604 -8.65 -30.57 8.77
N GLU A 605 -8.65 -31.45 9.77
CA GLU A 605 -8.36 -31.16 11.16
C GLU A 605 -6.90 -30.68 11.33
N GLU A 606 -5.94 -31.41 10.78
CA GLU A 606 -4.52 -31.06 10.83
C GLU A 606 -4.24 -29.72 10.12
N LEU A 607 -4.89 -29.45 8.99
CA LEU A 607 -4.77 -28.15 8.33
C LEU A 607 -5.38 -27.03 9.18
N ALA A 608 -6.52 -27.26 9.83
CA ALA A 608 -7.22 -26.26 10.63
C ALA A 608 -6.56 -25.98 11.99
N GLU A 609 -5.69 -26.88 12.50
CA GLU A 609 -4.89 -26.66 13.70
C GLU A 609 -3.74 -25.67 13.48
N VAL A 610 -3.38 -25.38 12.23
CA VAL A 610 -2.32 -24.40 11.92
C VAL A 610 -2.81 -23.00 12.24
N ASP A 611 -2.07 -22.27 13.06
CA ASP A 611 -2.42 -20.89 13.44
C ASP A 611 -2.55 -20.00 12.20
N GLY A 612 -3.69 -19.31 12.09
CA GLY A 612 -4.06 -18.52 10.91
C GLY A 612 -4.67 -19.33 9.74
N VAL A 613 -4.93 -20.64 9.93
CA VAL A 613 -5.61 -21.49 8.94
C VAL A 613 -6.88 -22.07 9.58
N GLY A 614 -8.02 -21.42 9.35
CA GLY A 614 -9.32 -21.94 9.84
C GLY A 614 -9.90 -23.02 8.95
N GLY A 615 -11.00 -23.66 9.41
CA GLY A 615 -11.68 -24.74 8.67
C GLY A 615 -12.08 -24.40 7.23
N ILE A 616 -12.41 -23.13 6.93
CA ILE A 616 -12.74 -22.68 5.57
C ILE A 616 -11.51 -22.73 4.65
N ILE A 617 -10.35 -22.35 5.15
CA ILE A 617 -9.09 -22.40 4.40
C ILE A 617 -8.66 -23.84 4.20
N ALA A 618 -8.75 -24.67 5.25
CA ALA A 618 -8.45 -26.10 5.20
C ALA A 618 -9.28 -26.83 4.12
N GLU A 619 -10.60 -26.60 4.11
CA GLU A 619 -11.51 -27.14 3.10
C GLU A 619 -11.15 -26.65 1.68
N ALA A 620 -10.90 -25.36 1.51
CA ALA A 620 -10.50 -24.80 0.22
C ALA A 620 -9.19 -25.38 -0.33
N VAL A 621 -8.23 -25.72 0.55
CA VAL A 621 -6.97 -26.39 0.17
C VAL A 621 -7.27 -27.80 -0.31
N LEU A 622 -8.06 -28.59 0.43
CA LEU A 622 -8.40 -29.96 0.07
C LEU A 622 -9.21 -30.02 -1.23
N ASP A 623 -10.23 -29.18 -1.38
CA ASP A 623 -11.06 -29.09 -2.59
C ASP A 623 -10.24 -28.73 -3.83
N TRP A 624 -9.24 -27.85 -3.67
CA TRP A 624 -8.38 -27.45 -4.77
C TRP A 624 -7.62 -28.64 -5.38
N PHE A 625 -7.16 -29.57 -4.55
CA PHE A 625 -6.48 -30.80 -5.00
C PHE A 625 -7.41 -31.89 -5.54
N GLN A 626 -8.74 -31.74 -5.42
CA GLN A 626 -9.70 -32.65 -6.05
C GLN A 626 -9.94 -32.34 -7.53
N VAL A 627 -9.41 -31.21 -8.03
CA VAL A 627 -9.62 -30.77 -9.41
C VAL A 627 -8.43 -31.22 -10.28
N ASP A 628 -8.69 -32.06 -11.26
CA ASP A 628 -7.64 -32.70 -12.10
C ASP A 628 -6.67 -31.72 -12.74
N TRP A 629 -7.17 -30.60 -13.28
CA TRP A 629 -6.28 -29.63 -13.95
C TRP A 629 -5.44 -28.80 -12.94
N HIS A 630 -5.82 -28.72 -11.69
CA HIS A 630 -4.97 -28.14 -10.63
C HIS A 630 -3.82 -29.09 -10.30
N VAL A 631 -4.10 -30.39 -10.26
CA VAL A 631 -3.06 -31.40 -10.06
C VAL A 631 -2.08 -31.40 -11.23
N ASP A 632 -2.58 -31.26 -12.48
CA ASP A 632 -1.73 -31.12 -13.68
C ASP A 632 -0.76 -29.93 -13.59
N ILE A 633 -1.19 -28.79 -13.02
CA ILE A 633 -0.30 -27.64 -12.76
C ILE A 633 0.88 -28.08 -11.88
N VAL A 634 0.58 -28.71 -10.74
CA VAL A 634 1.60 -29.14 -9.77
C VAL A 634 2.54 -30.18 -10.40
N ASP A 635 1.99 -31.14 -11.11
CA ASP A 635 2.77 -32.23 -11.73
C ASP A 635 3.72 -31.67 -12.81
N ARG A 636 3.24 -30.76 -13.67
CA ARG A 636 4.08 -30.11 -14.68
C ARG A 636 5.13 -29.20 -14.08
N TRP A 637 4.78 -28.40 -13.07
CA TRP A 637 5.74 -27.56 -12.38
C TRP A 637 6.80 -28.40 -11.65
N THR A 638 6.41 -29.55 -11.07
CA THR A 638 7.34 -30.51 -10.46
C THR A 638 8.30 -31.08 -11.51
N ALA A 639 7.78 -31.53 -12.64
CA ALA A 639 8.59 -32.04 -13.74
C ALA A 639 9.56 -30.99 -14.31
N ALA A 640 9.14 -29.72 -14.31
CA ALA A 640 9.96 -28.59 -14.70
C ALA A 640 10.98 -28.15 -13.62
N GLY A 641 11.03 -28.81 -12.45
CA GLY A 641 12.02 -28.56 -11.40
C GLY A 641 11.65 -27.45 -10.41
N VAL A 642 10.37 -27.11 -10.29
CA VAL A 642 9.91 -26.18 -9.22
C VAL A 642 10.03 -26.86 -7.86
N GLN A 643 10.55 -26.15 -6.89
CA GLN A 643 10.84 -26.66 -5.56
C GLN A 643 9.63 -26.56 -4.62
N PHE A 644 8.85 -27.64 -4.51
CA PHE A 644 7.68 -27.72 -3.65
C PHE A 644 7.96 -28.11 -2.20
N SER A 645 9.16 -27.88 -1.72
CA SER A 645 9.55 -28.16 -0.33
C SER A 645 10.53 -27.12 0.18
N THR A 646 10.49 -26.88 1.49
CA THR A 646 11.46 -26.06 2.20
C THR A 646 12.68 -26.95 2.53
N PRO A 647 13.87 -26.66 1.98
CA PRO A 647 15.05 -27.46 2.27
C PRO A 647 15.36 -27.55 3.75
N GLY A 648 15.61 -28.76 4.25
CA GLY A 648 15.94 -28.97 5.65
C GLY A 648 14.77 -28.91 6.64
N HIS A 649 13.53 -28.72 6.16
CA HIS A 649 12.36 -28.74 7.02
C HIS A 649 12.09 -30.16 7.55
N PRO A 650 11.90 -30.34 8.89
CA PRO A 650 11.79 -31.66 9.50
C PRO A 650 10.46 -32.40 9.21
N GLY A 651 9.49 -31.71 8.59
CA GLY A 651 8.16 -32.25 8.34
C GLY A 651 7.10 -31.85 9.39
N PRO A 652 5.82 -32.19 9.18
CA PRO A 652 4.74 -31.82 10.08
C PRO A 652 4.91 -32.50 11.46
N GLY A 653 4.68 -31.75 12.52
CA GLY A 653 4.79 -32.25 13.91
C GLY A 653 6.23 -32.43 14.43
N ALA A 654 7.23 -32.31 13.59
CA ALA A 654 8.63 -32.45 14.01
C ALA A 654 9.24 -31.15 14.59
N ALA A 655 8.54 -30.01 14.49
CA ALA A 655 8.98 -28.74 15.06
C ALA A 655 9.11 -28.79 16.59
N GLU A 656 8.48 -29.74 17.28
CA GLU A 656 8.64 -30.00 18.70
C GLU A 656 9.80 -30.97 19.04
N THR A 657 10.36 -31.68 18.05
CA THR A 657 11.38 -32.73 18.25
C THR A 657 12.68 -32.49 17.49
N ALA A 658 12.81 -31.54 16.64
CA ALA A 658 14.06 -31.21 15.98
C ALA A 658 15.01 -30.56 17.00
N GLY A 659 16.03 -31.28 17.43
CA GLY A 659 17.05 -30.84 18.40
C GLY A 659 17.94 -29.72 17.86
N GLY A 660 17.37 -28.57 17.53
CA GLY A 660 18.12 -27.34 17.29
C GLY A 660 18.50 -26.66 18.61
N VAL A 661 19.43 -25.72 18.53
CA VAL A 661 19.92 -24.98 19.72
C VAL A 661 18.81 -24.18 20.43
N LEU A 662 17.69 -23.90 19.73
CA LEU A 662 16.52 -23.20 20.24
C LEU A 662 15.29 -24.09 20.47
N SER A 663 15.45 -25.41 20.48
CA SER A 663 14.36 -26.36 20.69
C SER A 663 13.56 -26.05 21.96
N GLY A 664 12.24 -25.94 21.87
CA GLY A 664 11.33 -25.61 22.97
C GLY A 664 11.28 -24.13 23.35
N LEU A 665 12.03 -23.27 22.70
CA LEU A 665 12.06 -21.84 22.99
C LEU A 665 11.20 -21.03 21.99
N THR A 666 10.48 -20.05 22.50
CA THR A 666 9.73 -19.07 21.72
C THR A 666 10.50 -17.76 21.65
N VAL A 667 10.87 -17.35 20.46
CA VAL A 667 11.63 -16.12 20.20
C VAL A 667 10.81 -15.16 19.34
N VAL A 668 10.79 -13.89 19.72
CA VAL A 668 10.18 -12.82 18.93
C VAL A 668 11.29 -11.96 18.35
N ALA A 669 11.36 -11.82 17.04
CA ALA A 669 12.22 -10.87 16.38
C ALA A 669 11.43 -9.59 16.08
N THR A 670 11.97 -8.42 16.44
CA THR A 670 11.30 -7.13 16.28
C THR A 670 12.31 -6.00 16.05
N GLY A 671 11.89 -4.95 15.32
CA GLY A 671 12.82 -3.89 14.92
C GLY A 671 13.79 -4.34 13.82
N SER A 672 14.73 -3.47 13.47
CA SER A 672 15.75 -3.73 12.45
C SER A 672 16.94 -4.45 13.08
N LEU A 673 17.03 -5.76 12.90
CA LEU A 673 18.17 -6.55 13.35
C LEU A 673 19.25 -6.53 12.26
N GLU A 674 20.43 -6.03 12.57
CA GLU A 674 21.53 -5.94 11.62
C GLU A 674 21.91 -7.32 11.05
N GLY A 675 21.91 -7.43 9.71
CA GLY A 675 22.18 -8.68 9.01
C GLY A 675 20.96 -9.59 8.81
N PHE A 676 19.77 -9.20 9.27
CA PHE A 676 18.54 -9.95 9.07
C PHE A 676 17.43 -9.06 8.49
N THR A 677 16.71 -9.57 7.51
CA THR A 677 15.35 -9.09 7.25
C THR A 677 14.43 -9.65 8.33
N ARG A 678 13.24 -9.10 8.49
CA ARG A 678 12.26 -9.61 9.46
C ARG A 678 11.92 -11.08 9.20
N GLU A 679 11.68 -11.40 7.93
CA GLU A 679 11.43 -12.76 7.49
C GLU A 679 12.68 -13.63 7.71
N GLY A 680 13.87 -13.12 7.37
CA GLY A 680 15.13 -13.82 7.58
C GLY A 680 15.42 -14.11 9.06
N ALA A 681 15.05 -13.20 9.97
CA ALA A 681 15.17 -13.45 11.41
C ALA A 681 14.19 -14.54 11.89
N GLN A 682 12.94 -14.52 11.38
CA GLN A 682 11.96 -15.57 11.68
C GLN A 682 12.40 -16.93 11.12
N GLU A 683 12.88 -16.95 9.87
CA GLU A 683 13.42 -18.17 9.26
C GLU A 683 14.64 -18.72 10.02
N ALA A 684 15.53 -17.85 10.49
CA ALA A 684 16.68 -18.23 11.28
C ALA A 684 16.31 -18.84 12.64
N ILE A 685 15.28 -18.29 13.34
CA ILE A 685 14.74 -18.86 14.57
C ILE A 685 14.21 -20.27 14.33
N ILE A 686 13.42 -20.44 13.27
CA ILE A 686 12.83 -21.73 12.90
C ILE A 686 13.92 -22.74 12.51
N ALA A 687 14.90 -22.31 11.69
CA ALA A 687 16.03 -23.14 11.30
C ALA A 687 16.89 -23.60 12.49
N ALA A 688 16.96 -22.79 13.56
CA ALA A 688 17.62 -23.12 14.81
C ALA A 688 16.76 -24.01 15.74
N GLY A 689 15.54 -24.40 15.30
CA GLY A 689 14.64 -25.28 16.06
C GLY A 689 13.73 -24.54 17.05
N GLY A 690 13.69 -23.20 17.02
CA GLY A 690 12.88 -22.37 17.88
C GLY A 690 11.50 -22.05 17.27
N LYS A 691 10.56 -21.63 18.12
CA LYS A 691 9.26 -21.11 17.72
C LYS A 691 9.36 -19.60 17.50
N SER A 692 9.17 -19.14 16.26
CA SER A 692 9.06 -17.71 15.98
C SER A 692 7.64 -17.23 16.23
N ALA A 693 7.46 -16.24 17.12
CA ALA A 693 6.16 -15.67 17.43
C ALA A 693 6.05 -14.23 16.92
N SER A 694 4.85 -13.86 16.46
CA SER A 694 4.56 -12.52 15.95
C SER A 694 4.29 -11.49 17.07
N SER A 695 4.00 -11.94 18.30
CA SER A 695 3.69 -11.10 19.44
C SER A 695 4.40 -11.57 20.71
N VAL A 696 4.76 -10.61 21.57
CA VAL A 696 5.37 -10.90 22.88
C VAL A 696 4.28 -11.30 23.88
N SER A 697 4.47 -12.40 24.58
CA SER A 697 3.57 -12.92 25.61
C SER A 697 4.38 -13.49 26.79
N LYS A 698 3.71 -13.91 27.85
CA LYS A 698 4.36 -14.60 29.00
C LYS A 698 5.08 -15.91 28.60
N ASN A 699 4.75 -16.45 27.44
CA ASN A 699 5.37 -17.67 26.89
C ASN A 699 6.52 -17.36 25.92
N THR A 700 6.97 -16.10 25.84
CA THR A 700 8.12 -15.71 25.02
C THR A 700 9.39 -15.79 25.87
N ASP A 701 10.39 -16.54 25.41
CA ASP A 701 11.65 -16.74 26.12
C ASP A 701 12.67 -15.64 25.84
N TYR A 702 12.75 -15.20 24.58
CA TYR A 702 13.66 -14.14 24.12
C TYR A 702 12.99 -13.19 23.17
N VAL A 703 13.39 -11.92 23.23
CA VAL A 703 13.03 -10.92 22.22
C VAL A 703 14.31 -10.39 21.61
N ALA A 704 14.55 -10.70 20.35
CA ALA A 704 15.60 -10.07 19.57
C ALA A 704 15.07 -8.72 19.09
N ALA A 705 15.62 -7.63 19.61
CA ALA A 705 15.14 -6.28 19.37
C ALA A 705 16.24 -5.43 18.78
N GLY A 706 16.02 -4.96 17.54
CA GLY A 706 16.83 -3.93 16.92
C GLY A 706 16.17 -2.53 17.02
N PRO A 707 16.79 -1.50 16.45
CA PRO A 707 16.18 -0.19 16.33
C PRO A 707 14.75 -0.28 15.75
N GLY A 708 13.81 0.43 16.38
CA GLY A 708 12.39 0.40 15.96
C GLY A 708 11.57 -0.78 16.52
N ALA A 709 12.02 -1.49 17.54
CA ALA A 709 11.31 -2.62 18.16
C ALA A 709 9.96 -2.24 18.82
N GLY A 710 9.70 -0.95 19.08
CA GLY A 710 8.40 -0.39 19.45
C GLY A 710 7.75 -1.04 20.68
N SER A 711 6.43 -1.21 20.62
CA SER A 711 5.61 -1.75 21.73
C SER A 711 6.01 -3.16 22.16
N LYS A 712 6.61 -3.95 21.29
CA LYS A 712 7.09 -5.31 21.63
C LYS A 712 8.28 -5.29 22.57
N LEU A 713 9.18 -4.31 22.40
CA LEU A 713 10.31 -4.10 23.31
C LEU A 713 9.80 -3.68 24.70
N ALA A 714 8.94 -2.66 24.76
CA ALA A 714 8.35 -2.22 26.03
C ALA A 714 7.56 -3.34 26.73
N LYS A 715 6.85 -4.17 25.95
CA LYS A 715 6.13 -5.32 26.49
C LYS A 715 7.07 -6.42 27.01
N ALA A 716 8.20 -6.64 26.33
CA ALA A 716 9.23 -7.56 26.79
C ALA A 716 9.87 -7.08 28.10
N GLU A 717 10.18 -5.79 28.19
CA GLU A 717 10.68 -5.14 29.41
C GLU A 717 9.68 -5.26 30.56
N GLY A 718 8.39 -4.96 30.29
CA GLY A 718 7.31 -5.06 31.29
C GLY A 718 7.03 -6.49 31.75
N LEU A 719 7.35 -7.50 30.94
CA LEU A 719 7.25 -8.92 31.30
C LEU A 719 8.55 -9.51 31.83
N GLY A 720 9.65 -8.75 31.89
CA GLY A 720 10.96 -9.22 32.31
C GLY A 720 11.60 -10.24 31.37
N ILE A 721 11.23 -10.23 30.09
CA ILE A 721 11.76 -11.14 29.08
C ILE A 721 13.14 -10.66 28.64
N ARG A 722 14.08 -11.58 28.44
CA ARG A 722 15.42 -11.26 27.98
C ARG A 722 15.38 -10.65 26.56
N ILE A 723 15.92 -9.45 26.43
CA ILE A 723 16.07 -8.73 25.17
C ILE A 723 17.49 -8.92 24.67
N LEU A 724 17.62 -9.20 23.39
CA LEU A 724 18.88 -9.44 22.69
C LEU A 724 19.06 -8.39 21.59
N ASP A 725 20.27 -7.91 21.42
CA ASP A 725 20.65 -7.14 20.23
C ASP A 725 20.94 -8.07 19.03
N ALA A 726 21.36 -7.51 17.89
CA ALA A 726 21.60 -8.29 16.67
C ALA A 726 22.77 -9.29 16.82
N ASP A 727 23.80 -8.96 17.58
CA ASP A 727 24.95 -9.83 17.80
C ASP A 727 24.63 -10.94 18.78
N GLU A 728 23.97 -10.63 19.90
CA GLU A 728 23.45 -11.62 20.85
C GLU A 728 22.43 -12.55 20.16
N PHE A 729 21.62 -12.02 19.22
CA PHE A 729 20.69 -12.84 18.46
C PHE A 729 21.42 -13.82 17.52
N ARG A 730 22.48 -13.37 16.81
CA ARG A 730 23.34 -14.29 16.02
C ARG A 730 23.95 -15.38 16.91
N LEU A 731 24.41 -15.00 18.09
CA LEU A 731 25.01 -15.93 19.06
C LEU A 731 23.96 -16.93 19.58
N LEU A 732 22.74 -16.45 19.89
CA LEU A 732 21.60 -17.30 20.26
C LEU A 732 21.28 -18.33 19.18
N LEU A 733 21.24 -17.91 17.91
CA LEU A 733 20.96 -18.78 16.77
C LEU A 733 22.03 -19.83 16.53
N ALA A 734 23.31 -19.50 16.80
CA ALA A 734 24.44 -20.37 16.53
C ALA A 734 24.74 -21.35 17.69
N GLU A 735 24.68 -20.86 18.92
CA GLU A 735 25.19 -21.57 20.11
C GLU A 735 24.10 -21.84 21.16
N GLY A 736 22.92 -21.27 20.99
CA GLY A 736 21.76 -21.44 21.87
C GLY A 736 21.77 -20.56 23.13
N PRO A 737 20.83 -20.79 24.07
CA PRO A 737 20.53 -19.89 25.19
C PRO A 737 21.71 -19.70 26.16
N ARG A 738 22.60 -20.67 26.28
CA ARG A 738 23.76 -20.58 27.21
C ARG A 738 24.75 -19.49 26.83
N ALA A 739 24.84 -19.17 25.53
CA ALA A 739 25.78 -18.18 25.02
C ALA A 739 25.31 -16.72 25.28
N VAL A 740 24.02 -16.51 25.49
CA VAL A 740 23.43 -15.20 25.72
C VAL A 740 22.94 -14.99 27.16
N THR A 741 23.12 -15.98 28.04
CA THR A 741 22.82 -15.84 29.46
C THR A 741 24.00 -15.15 30.13
N PRO A 742 23.86 -14.04 30.90
CA PRO A 742 24.94 -13.44 31.66
C PRO A 742 25.49 -14.48 32.60
N GLY A 743 26.78 -14.79 32.47
CA GLY A 743 27.44 -15.68 33.40
C GLY A 743 27.28 -15.17 34.85
N VAL A 744 26.75 -15.99 35.73
CA VAL A 744 26.86 -15.75 37.15
C VAL A 744 28.35 -15.80 37.45
N ILE A 745 28.98 -14.64 37.62
CA ILE A 745 30.34 -14.55 38.11
C ILE A 745 30.26 -15.10 39.53
N SER A 746 30.83 -16.29 39.71
CA SER A 746 31.04 -16.96 41.00
C SER A 746 32.02 -16.20 41.89
#